data_c359a9837b4a1d87b8acaf74808cbabc
#
_entry.id   c359a9837b4a1d87b8acaf74808cbabc
#
_cell.length_a   1.000
_cell.length_b   1.000
_cell.length_c   1.000
_cell.angle_alpha   90.00
_cell.angle_beta   90.00
_cell.angle_gamma   90.00
#
_symmetry.space_group_name_H-M   'P 1'
#
loop_
_entity.id
_entity.type
_entity.pdbx_description
1 polymer ?
#
loop_
_entity_poly.entity_id
_entity_poly.type
_entity_poly.pdbx_seq_one_letter_code
_entity_poly.pdbx_strand_id
1 'polypeptide(L)'
;IHKMLNPRSIAVVGASPKGGYGGRLLNALLRSKDRVNIYPVNPNYDEISGLKAYKSISDLPEAPDLMGVVVPYDKVLGVLKEGHAKGAGSAVIISAGFAERGTDSGLDLQRQVGAFARESGLRVAGPNCLGLANVRDDIWPTASSRTLGGLTGHIALVCQSGATAFGPFLLRAVDAGIGLSHIISTGNETDLDFSDFARYLIDDPGTRVVAGFVEGFKDVQKFIAMAKLAAERGKPIVLIKIGRSESGARAARSHTAALTGADSLYDAMFKQYGVIRVSDYDELLEVAQLFAYSRKPRKPGIAVVSHSDGINAILKNFGWAANPADVTGFARGQHFPTIMRHMIDEPTVGTLVVASAGGADQVPQVIAMRDNTEKNVAYFWTASRADKDTLTTLKKSHIPIFYTPQKLAQGLKSLLRYHAWQDDCVADGAAQVPKATEEQMSALTAFQNAGRSALSERESKEVITAWGVPAAREVRASSAGGAVEAAQKLGYPVALKVDSADILHKTEAGVVRLGLRTADEVRQAYDEITASAKRYAPDAVTAGVSVQEMVTGGVEVIIGIQYDAQLGPMLLFGSGGVMVEVFNDVALRHCPITPAEARRMIEEVKGAKLLRGFRGKPAADIDALAATLVRVSQMAVNLEGRIAELDINPLMVLPVGQGVKAVDALVVLKTLEV
;
A
#
# COMPACT_ATOMS: atom_id res chain seq x y z
N ILE A 1 20.63 6.03 11.37
CA ILE A 1 20.45 6.30 9.92
C ILE A 1 21.22 7.58 9.54
N HIS A 2 21.16 8.67 10.34
CA HIS A 2 21.85 9.91 10.00
C HIS A 2 23.35 9.70 9.71
N LYS A 3 24.10 9.01 10.58
CA LYS A 3 25.52 8.69 10.37
C LYS A 3 25.76 7.76 9.18
N MET A 4 24.77 6.96 8.79
CA MET A 4 24.85 6.07 7.62
C MET A 4 24.75 6.84 6.31
N LEU A 5 23.85 7.84 6.23
CA LEU A 5 23.61 8.65 5.02
C LEU A 5 24.48 9.91 4.96
N ASN A 6 25.00 10.38 6.10
CA ASN A 6 25.85 11.57 6.22
C ASN A 6 27.10 11.26 7.06
N PRO A 7 27.91 10.25 6.68
CA PRO A 7 29.08 9.88 7.43
C PRO A 7 30.22 10.90 7.24
N ARG A 8 31.00 11.14 8.29
CA ARG A 8 32.26 11.89 8.22
C ARG A 8 33.45 10.96 8.03
N SER A 9 33.28 9.69 8.41
CA SER A 9 34.29 8.67 8.27
C SER A 9 33.69 7.32 7.88
N ILE A 10 34.34 6.60 6.96
CA ILE A 10 33.87 5.33 6.43
C ILE A 10 35.00 4.30 6.44
N ALA A 11 34.77 3.18 7.14
CA ALA A 11 35.64 2.01 7.07
C ALA A 11 35.16 1.05 5.97
N VAL A 12 36.04 0.70 5.04
CA VAL A 12 35.76 -0.28 3.97
C VAL A 12 36.36 -1.63 4.39
N VAL A 13 35.55 -2.47 5.03
CA VAL A 13 36.00 -3.77 5.56
C VAL A 13 35.95 -4.83 4.47
N GLY A 14 37.11 -5.36 4.09
CA GLY A 14 37.29 -6.21 2.91
C GLY A 14 37.66 -5.39 1.66
N ALA A 15 38.24 -4.20 1.86
CA ALA A 15 38.78 -3.39 0.78
C ALA A 15 39.80 -4.18 -0.05
N SER A 16 39.84 -3.97 -1.38
CA SER A 16 40.72 -4.70 -2.25
C SER A 16 41.23 -3.80 -3.40
N PRO A 17 42.51 -3.88 -3.78
CA PRO A 17 43.02 -3.23 -4.98
C PRO A 17 42.57 -3.93 -6.27
N LYS A 18 42.10 -5.18 -6.15
CA LYS A 18 41.54 -5.98 -7.24
C LYS A 18 40.06 -5.65 -7.44
N GLY A 19 39.51 -6.01 -8.60
CA GLY A 19 38.08 -5.93 -8.84
C GLY A 19 37.26 -6.71 -7.80
N GLY A 20 35.93 -6.68 -7.92
CA GLY A 20 35.02 -7.26 -6.97
C GLY A 20 34.33 -6.18 -6.12
N TYR A 21 33.46 -6.60 -5.18
CA TYR A 21 32.62 -5.65 -4.43
C TYR A 21 33.44 -4.71 -3.52
N GLY A 22 34.50 -5.22 -2.85
CA GLY A 22 35.35 -4.41 -1.98
C GLY A 22 36.15 -3.34 -2.73
N GLY A 23 36.67 -3.68 -3.93
CA GLY A 23 37.33 -2.71 -4.78
C GLY A 23 36.36 -1.68 -5.37
N ARG A 24 35.16 -2.12 -5.79
CA ARG A 24 34.15 -1.19 -6.31
C ARG A 24 33.67 -0.21 -5.24
N LEU A 25 33.43 -0.68 -4.03
CA LEU A 25 33.03 0.16 -2.90
C LEU A 25 34.11 1.22 -2.61
N LEU A 26 35.38 0.80 -2.53
CA LEU A 26 36.48 1.74 -2.31
C LEU A 26 36.59 2.75 -3.46
N ASN A 27 36.54 2.31 -4.71
CA ASN A 27 36.61 3.19 -5.87
C ASN A 27 35.47 4.19 -5.97
N ALA A 28 34.25 3.79 -5.58
CA ALA A 28 33.10 4.70 -5.52
C ALA A 28 33.33 5.80 -4.46
N LEU A 29 33.88 5.44 -3.30
CA LEU A 29 34.18 6.37 -2.20
C LEU A 29 35.34 7.31 -2.48
N LEU A 30 36.34 6.91 -3.30
CA LEU A 30 37.46 7.78 -3.65
C LEU A 30 37.02 9.09 -4.32
N ARG A 31 35.84 9.13 -4.92
CA ARG A 31 35.24 10.37 -5.46
C ARG A 31 34.86 11.36 -4.35
N SER A 32 34.58 10.85 -3.17
CA SER A 32 34.15 11.64 -1.99
C SER A 32 35.31 11.87 -0.99
N LYS A 33 36.56 11.57 -1.37
CA LYS A 33 37.73 11.62 -0.48
C LYS A 33 37.97 12.98 0.18
N ASP A 34 37.54 14.06 -0.46
CA ASP A 34 37.69 15.43 0.06
C ASP A 34 36.55 15.82 1.03
N ARG A 35 35.58 14.92 1.24
CA ARG A 35 34.38 15.13 2.08
C ARG A 35 34.31 14.18 3.25
N VAL A 36 34.85 12.96 3.09
CA VAL A 36 34.81 11.89 4.11
C VAL A 36 36.18 11.25 4.29
N ASN A 37 36.52 10.90 5.53
CA ASN A 37 37.70 10.09 5.80
C ASN A 37 37.42 8.64 5.40
N ILE A 38 38.28 8.07 4.56
CA ILE A 38 38.12 6.70 4.05
C ILE A 38 39.23 5.82 4.63
N TYR A 39 38.83 4.75 5.29
CA TYR A 39 39.73 3.80 5.93
C TYR A 39 39.58 2.40 5.31
N PRO A 40 40.46 2.01 4.37
CA PRO A 40 40.53 0.63 3.90
C PRO A 40 40.93 -0.31 5.03
N VAL A 41 40.17 -1.39 5.26
CA VAL A 41 40.49 -2.44 6.24
C VAL A 41 40.68 -3.76 5.53
N ASN A 42 41.91 -4.29 5.53
CA ASN A 42 42.23 -5.59 4.98
C ASN A 42 43.57 -6.09 5.57
N PRO A 43 43.65 -7.29 6.19
CA PRO A 43 44.88 -7.80 6.84
C PRO A 43 46.05 -8.07 5.87
N ASN A 44 45.76 -8.17 4.58
CA ASN A 44 46.76 -8.57 3.57
C ASN A 44 47.49 -7.40 2.90
N TYR A 45 47.11 -6.15 3.19
CA TYR A 45 47.67 -4.97 2.53
C TYR A 45 48.03 -3.90 3.56
N ASP A 46 49.10 -3.13 3.28
CA ASP A 46 49.49 -1.96 4.06
C ASP A 46 48.98 -0.66 3.40
N GLU A 47 48.75 -0.73 2.07
CA GLU A 47 48.19 0.37 1.30
C GLU A 47 47.24 -0.16 0.23
N ILE A 48 46.16 0.52 -0.05
CA ILE A 48 45.19 0.24 -1.11
C ILE A 48 44.78 1.54 -1.78
N SER A 49 45.00 1.66 -3.09
CA SER A 49 44.61 2.83 -3.92
C SER A 49 45.13 4.16 -3.39
N GLY A 50 46.36 4.18 -2.86
CA GLY A 50 47.02 5.38 -2.31
C GLY A 50 46.54 5.76 -0.89
N LEU A 51 45.73 4.91 -0.24
CA LEU A 51 45.28 5.10 1.15
C LEU A 51 45.95 4.05 2.05
N LYS A 52 46.39 4.46 3.24
CA LYS A 52 46.85 3.54 4.27
C LYS A 52 45.73 2.52 4.58
N ALA A 53 46.09 1.23 4.51
CA ALA A 53 45.21 0.15 4.90
C ALA A 53 45.49 -0.29 6.36
N TYR A 54 44.43 -0.65 7.06
CA TYR A 54 44.46 -1.10 8.45
C TYR A 54 44.17 -2.60 8.50
N LYS A 55 44.85 -3.31 9.43
CA LYS A 55 44.70 -4.77 9.52
C LYS A 55 43.38 -5.19 10.10
N SER A 56 42.81 -4.36 11.00
CA SER A 56 41.53 -4.57 11.69
C SER A 56 40.79 -3.25 11.89
N ILE A 57 39.51 -3.31 12.30
CA ILE A 57 38.73 -2.12 12.65
C ILE A 57 39.29 -1.50 13.95
N SER A 58 39.79 -2.33 14.86
CA SER A 58 40.39 -1.89 16.13
C SER A 58 41.60 -0.98 15.92
N ASP A 59 42.34 -1.13 14.83
CA ASP A 59 43.52 -0.34 14.49
C ASP A 59 43.20 1.04 13.90
N LEU A 60 41.94 1.33 13.61
CA LEU A 60 41.53 2.61 13.03
C LEU A 60 41.82 3.77 13.96
N PRO A 61 42.21 4.96 13.44
CA PRO A 61 42.54 6.13 14.27
C PRO A 61 41.32 6.72 15.00
N GLU A 62 40.11 6.45 14.49
CA GLU A 62 38.84 6.89 15.08
C GLU A 62 37.75 5.81 14.90
N ALA A 63 36.64 5.94 15.62
CA ALA A 63 35.45 5.14 15.41
C ALA A 63 34.76 5.58 14.11
N PRO A 64 34.55 4.69 13.12
CA PRO A 64 33.93 5.08 11.86
C PRO A 64 32.43 5.36 12.03
N ASP A 65 31.92 6.41 11.38
CA ASP A 65 30.48 6.68 11.35
C ASP A 65 29.73 5.59 10.56
N LEU A 66 30.38 5.05 9.53
CA LEU A 66 29.83 3.96 8.68
C LEU A 66 30.88 2.89 8.41
N MET A 67 30.49 1.64 8.52
CA MET A 67 31.25 0.48 8.01
C MET A 67 30.61 -0.05 6.74
N GLY A 68 31.33 -0.09 5.62
CA GLY A 68 30.98 -0.83 4.43
C GLY A 68 31.57 -2.25 4.50
N VAL A 69 30.73 -3.26 4.72
CA VAL A 69 31.17 -4.63 5.01
C VAL A 69 31.09 -5.50 3.76
N VAL A 70 32.26 -5.98 3.30
CA VAL A 70 32.42 -6.79 2.08
C VAL A 70 33.38 -7.96 2.38
N VAL A 71 33.01 -8.79 3.33
CA VAL A 71 33.76 -9.98 3.74
C VAL A 71 32.92 -11.25 3.51
N PRO A 72 33.49 -12.46 3.53
CA PRO A 72 32.70 -13.69 3.53
C PRO A 72 31.62 -13.66 4.61
N TYR A 73 30.43 -14.19 4.30
CA TYR A 73 29.24 -14.08 5.14
C TYR A 73 29.44 -14.62 6.58
N ASP A 74 30.23 -15.65 6.74
CA ASP A 74 30.57 -16.26 8.04
C ASP A 74 31.42 -15.35 8.95
N LYS A 75 32.09 -14.34 8.38
CA LYS A 75 32.91 -13.36 9.12
C LYS A 75 32.14 -12.09 9.48
N VAL A 76 30.96 -11.86 8.89
CA VAL A 76 30.22 -10.61 9.04
C VAL A 76 29.88 -10.32 10.50
N LEU A 77 29.37 -11.27 11.25
CA LEU A 77 29.00 -11.07 12.66
C LEU A 77 30.21 -10.68 13.52
N GLY A 78 31.38 -11.29 13.25
CA GLY A 78 32.63 -10.93 13.95
C GLY A 78 33.04 -9.48 13.67
N VAL A 79 32.96 -9.05 12.41
CA VAL A 79 33.22 -7.67 11.98
C VAL A 79 32.28 -6.67 12.66
N LEU A 80 30.98 -7.00 12.76
CA LEU A 80 30.01 -6.12 13.44
C LEU A 80 30.31 -5.97 14.93
N LYS A 81 30.67 -7.08 15.61
CA LYS A 81 31.07 -7.06 17.02
C LYS A 81 32.32 -6.21 17.26
N GLU A 82 33.33 -6.36 16.42
CA GLU A 82 34.56 -5.57 16.47
C GLU A 82 34.26 -4.08 16.22
N GLY A 83 33.45 -3.77 15.19
CA GLY A 83 33.04 -2.40 14.90
C GLY A 83 32.26 -1.75 16.02
N HIS A 84 31.32 -2.47 16.63
CA HIS A 84 30.58 -2.00 17.80
C HIS A 84 31.52 -1.71 18.97
N ALA A 85 32.45 -2.61 19.27
CA ALA A 85 33.43 -2.40 20.34
C ALA A 85 34.34 -1.18 20.08
N LYS A 86 34.63 -0.85 18.81
CA LYS A 86 35.35 0.37 18.42
C LYS A 86 34.48 1.63 18.52
N GLY A 87 33.13 1.50 18.60
CA GLY A 87 32.18 2.61 18.65
C GLY A 87 31.67 3.04 17.26
N ALA A 88 31.69 2.15 16.27
CA ALA A 88 31.14 2.42 14.94
C ALA A 88 29.67 2.88 15.01
N GLY A 89 29.30 3.86 14.20
CA GLY A 89 27.96 4.45 14.22
C GLY A 89 26.90 3.62 13.51
N SER A 90 27.28 2.91 12.41
CA SER A 90 26.38 2.12 11.56
C SER A 90 27.16 1.18 10.64
N ALA A 91 26.44 0.23 10.01
CA ALA A 91 27.02 -0.66 9.02
C ALA A 91 26.12 -0.85 7.80
N VAL A 92 26.69 -0.98 6.62
CA VAL A 92 26.05 -1.46 5.41
C VAL A 92 26.72 -2.77 4.97
N ILE A 93 25.94 -3.86 4.93
CA ILE A 93 26.44 -5.21 4.64
C ILE A 93 26.15 -5.54 3.17
N ILE A 94 27.18 -5.46 2.34
CA ILE A 94 27.09 -5.80 0.91
C ILE A 94 27.20 -7.32 0.72
N SER A 95 27.89 -7.99 1.62
CA SER A 95 28.05 -9.46 1.58
C SER A 95 26.73 -10.18 1.43
N ALA A 96 26.69 -11.17 0.54
CA ALA A 96 25.60 -12.11 0.33
C ALA A 96 25.95 -13.47 0.94
N GLY A 97 24.96 -14.35 1.09
CA GLY A 97 25.14 -15.69 1.66
C GLY A 97 24.26 -15.95 2.89
N PHE A 98 23.20 -15.16 3.05
CA PHE A 98 22.26 -15.19 4.16
C PHE A 98 20.92 -15.87 3.76
N ALA A 99 19.78 -15.30 4.17
CA ALA A 99 18.45 -15.88 3.93
C ALA A 99 18.11 -16.08 2.44
N GLU A 100 18.66 -15.27 1.54
CA GLU A 100 18.45 -15.38 0.09
C GLU A 100 18.99 -16.68 -0.52
N ARG A 101 19.82 -17.44 0.22
CA ARG A 101 20.27 -18.77 -0.21
C ARG A 101 19.19 -19.83 -0.04
N GLY A 102 18.14 -19.55 0.74
CA GLY A 102 17.09 -20.52 1.06
C GLY A 102 17.56 -21.70 1.92
N THR A 103 18.69 -21.57 2.65
CA THR A 103 19.24 -22.59 3.55
C THR A 103 19.02 -22.22 5.00
N ASP A 104 18.82 -23.22 5.89
CA ASP A 104 18.65 -22.99 7.33
C ASP A 104 19.84 -22.24 7.94
N SER A 105 21.06 -22.60 7.52
CA SER A 105 22.27 -21.92 7.99
C SER A 105 22.33 -20.44 7.58
N GLY A 106 21.86 -20.10 6.38
CA GLY A 106 21.78 -18.70 5.93
C GLY A 106 20.72 -17.91 6.69
N LEU A 107 19.58 -18.52 6.94
CA LEU A 107 18.50 -17.95 7.76
C LEU A 107 18.96 -17.70 9.21
N ASP A 108 19.64 -18.69 9.81
CA ASP A 108 20.13 -18.59 11.19
C ASP A 108 21.19 -17.48 11.32
N LEU A 109 22.14 -17.40 10.40
CA LEU A 109 23.14 -16.36 10.40
C LEU A 109 22.51 -14.95 10.26
N GLN A 110 21.49 -14.81 9.42
CA GLN A 110 20.75 -13.56 9.29
C GLN A 110 20.04 -13.19 10.60
N ARG A 111 19.43 -14.16 11.29
CA ARG A 111 18.80 -13.94 12.61
C ARG A 111 19.83 -13.48 13.65
N GLN A 112 21.02 -14.09 13.67
CA GLN A 112 22.10 -13.70 14.58
C GLN A 112 22.57 -12.26 14.33
N VAL A 113 22.73 -11.85 13.06
CA VAL A 113 23.07 -10.47 12.70
C VAL A 113 21.99 -9.49 13.15
N GLY A 114 20.70 -9.82 12.91
CA GLY A 114 19.58 -8.98 13.31
C GLY A 114 19.43 -8.89 14.84
N ALA A 115 19.63 -9.99 15.57
CA ALA A 115 19.62 -10.00 17.03
C ALA A 115 20.73 -9.09 17.58
N PHE A 116 21.96 -9.26 17.07
CA PHE A 116 23.09 -8.42 17.47
C PHE A 116 22.84 -6.92 17.19
N ALA A 117 22.28 -6.57 16.01
CA ALA A 117 21.97 -5.19 15.67
C ALA A 117 20.98 -4.57 16.70
N ARG A 118 19.92 -5.31 17.06
CA ARG A 118 18.92 -4.85 18.05
C ARG A 118 19.49 -4.72 19.45
N GLU A 119 20.27 -5.71 19.89
CA GLU A 119 20.86 -5.75 21.25
C GLU A 119 21.94 -4.69 21.45
N SER A 120 22.80 -4.49 20.45
CA SER A 120 23.90 -3.53 20.52
C SER A 120 23.48 -2.09 20.17
N GLY A 121 22.37 -1.90 19.49
CA GLY A 121 21.95 -0.61 18.93
C GLY A 121 22.74 -0.19 17.68
N LEU A 122 23.66 -1.01 17.17
CA LEU A 122 24.35 -0.77 15.91
C LEU A 122 23.39 -0.94 14.73
N ARG A 123 23.04 0.16 14.08
CA ARG A 123 22.09 0.10 12.97
C ARG A 123 22.72 -0.48 11.70
N VAL A 124 22.00 -1.40 11.07
CA VAL A 124 22.52 -2.20 9.96
C VAL A 124 21.59 -2.15 8.74
N ALA A 125 22.14 -1.82 7.57
CA ALA A 125 21.48 -1.98 6.27
C ALA A 125 21.98 -3.25 5.57
N GLY A 126 21.10 -3.96 4.88
CA GLY A 126 21.41 -5.25 4.24
C GLY A 126 21.04 -6.45 5.14
N PRO A 127 21.71 -7.60 5.03
CA PRO A 127 22.76 -7.96 4.07
C PRO A 127 22.26 -8.07 2.62
N ASN A 128 23.15 -8.52 1.70
CA ASN A 128 22.81 -8.74 0.30
C ASN A 128 22.27 -7.48 -0.38
N CYS A 129 22.91 -6.33 -0.17
CA CYS A 129 22.57 -5.07 -0.81
C CYS A 129 23.74 -4.55 -1.68
N LEU A 130 23.53 -3.52 -2.49
CA LEU A 130 24.62 -2.85 -3.21
C LEU A 130 25.12 -1.58 -2.51
N GLY A 131 24.59 -1.28 -1.33
CA GLY A 131 24.94 -0.08 -0.58
C GLY A 131 23.95 1.06 -0.80
N LEU A 132 24.44 2.28 -0.60
CA LEU A 132 23.61 3.48 -0.64
C LEU A 132 24.38 4.67 -1.25
N ALA A 133 23.70 5.75 -1.53
CA ALA A 133 24.30 7.01 -1.97
C ALA A 133 23.50 8.20 -1.45
N ASN A 134 24.20 9.18 -0.89
CA ASN A 134 23.72 10.54 -0.73
C ASN A 134 24.18 11.33 -1.95
N VAL A 135 23.28 11.47 -2.93
CA VAL A 135 23.61 12.08 -4.22
C VAL A 135 23.87 13.58 -4.09
N ARG A 136 23.16 14.26 -3.16
CA ARG A 136 23.33 15.71 -2.94
C ARG A 136 24.73 16.06 -2.42
N ASP A 137 25.23 15.26 -1.50
CA ASP A 137 26.54 15.49 -0.90
C ASP A 137 27.66 14.72 -1.60
N ASP A 138 27.32 14.02 -2.70
CA ASP A 138 28.23 13.21 -3.51
C ASP A 138 29.00 12.16 -2.67
N ILE A 139 28.28 11.48 -1.75
CA ILE A 139 28.83 10.41 -0.90
C ILE A 139 28.24 9.08 -1.36
N TRP A 140 29.11 8.17 -1.84
CA TRP A 140 28.69 6.94 -2.54
C TRP A 140 29.23 5.67 -1.89
N PRO A 141 28.80 5.27 -0.69
CA PRO A 141 29.15 3.98 -0.09
C PRO A 141 28.39 2.83 -0.77
N THR A 142 28.72 2.56 -2.02
CA THR A 142 28.09 1.54 -2.87
C THR A 142 29.12 0.70 -3.61
N ALA A 143 28.83 -0.58 -3.77
CA ALA A 143 29.60 -1.48 -4.62
C ALA A 143 29.15 -1.46 -6.11
N SER A 144 28.30 -0.52 -6.49
CA SER A 144 27.97 -0.25 -7.88
C SER A 144 29.16 0.41 -8.59
N SER A 145 29.43 -0.02 -9.81
CA SER A 145 30.37 0.69 -10.70
C SER A 145 29.76 1.92 -11.37
N ARG A 146 28.47 2.15 -11.17
CA ARG A 146 27.71 3.24 -11.78
C ARG A 146 27.46 4.32 -10.74
N THR A 147 27.78 5.53 -11.09
CA THR A 147 27.55 6.72 -10.27
C THR A 147 26.97 7.81 -11.14
N LEU A 148 26.05 8.61 -10.59
CA LEU A 148 25.50 9.77 -11.28
C LEU A 148 26.50 10.90 -11.26
N GLY A 149 26.90 11.40 -12.43
CA GLY A 149 27.62 12.66 -12.52
C GLY A 149 26.63 13.83 -12.43
N GLY A 150 26.50 14.48 -11.26
CA GLY A 150 25.88 15.80 -11.14
C GLY A 150 24.35 15.90 -11.26
N LEU A 151 23.59 14.80 -11.28
CA LEU A 151 22.11 14.84 -11.31
C LEU A 151 21.52 14.80 -9.89
N THR A 152 21.68 15.92 -9.17
CA THR A 152 21.03 16.11 -7.87
C THR A 152 19.58 16.54 -8.04
N GLY A 153 18.71 16.13 -7.13
CA GLY A 153 17.28 16.48 -7.13
C GLY A 153 16.60 16.20 -5.81
N HIS A 154 15.29 16.06 -5.85
CA HIS A 154 14.45 15.97 -4.65
C HIS A 154 13.74 14.62 -4.49
N ILE A 155 14.13 13.61 -5.26
CA ILE A 155 13.55 12.27 -5.23
C ILE A 155 14.52 11.35 -4.50
N ALA A 156 14.09 10.74 -3.39
CA ALA A 156 14.83 9.66 -2.76
C ALA A 156 14.34 8.32 -3.29
N LEU A 157 15.25 7.48 -3.76
CA LEU A 157 14.98 6.15 -4.28
C LEU A 157 15.39 5.10 -3.25
N VAL A 158 14.41 4.33 -2.74
CA VAL A 158 14.64 3.23 -1.80
C VAL A 158 14.18 1.92 -2.42
N CYS A 159 15.07 0.96 -2.56
CA CYS A 159 14.79 -0.31 -3.25
C CYS A 159 15.26 -1.51 -2.42
N GLN A 160 14.46 -2.56 -2.35
CA GLN A 160 14.89 -3.83 -1.75
C GLN A 160 15.96 -4.51 -2.64
N SER A 161 15.84 -4.39 -3.96
CA SER A 161 16.83 -4.91 -4.91
C SER A 161 17.93 -3.89 -5.24
N GLY A 162 19.17 -4.20 -4.87
CA GLY A 162 20.33 -3.36 -5.17
C GLY A 162 20.63 -3.27 -6.66
N ALA A 163 20.54 -4.39 -7.38
CA ALA A 163 20.75 -4.42 -8.82
C ALA A 163 19.75 -3.52 -9.56
N THR A 164 18.51 -3.46 -9.07
CA THR A 164 17.45 -2.63 -9.63
C THR A 164 17.69 -1.14 -9.33
N ALA A 165 18.07 -0.79 -8.10
CA ALA A 165 18.36 0.58 -7.68
C ALA A 165 19.50 1.22 -8.48
N PHE A 166 20.66 0.57 -8.48
CA PHE A 166 21.88 1.07 -9.12
C PHE A 166 22.03 0.63 -10.60
N GLY A 167 21.10 -0.14 -11.13
CA GLY A 167 21.01 -0.56 -12.52
C GLY A 167 19.98 0.25 -13.29
N PRO A 168 18.80 -0.35 -13.57
CA PRO A 168 17.80 0.28 -14.44
C PRO A 168 17.30 1.62 -13.93
N PHE A 169 17.04 1.80 -12.63
CA PHE A 169 16.55 3.08 -12.13
C PHE A 169 17.57 4.20 -12.31
N LEU A 170 18.80 3.96 -11.87
CA LEU A 170 19.86 4.96 -11.99
C LEU A 170 20.11 5.36 -13.45
N LEU A 171 20.21 4.39 -14.36
CA LEU A 171 20.45 4.66 -15.77
C LEU A 171 19.29 5.41 -16.43
N ARG A 172 18.05 5.03 -16.12
CA ARG A 172 16.87 5.70 -16.64
C ARG A 172 16.69 7.11 -16.08
N ALA A 173 17.01 7.32 -14.80
CA ALA A 173 17.04 8.65 -14.21
C ALA A 173 18.04 9.56 -14.91
N VAL A 174 19.27 9.07 -15.20
CA VAL A 174 20.28 9.79 -15.99
C VAL A 174 19.75 10.11 -17.39
N ASP A 175 19.23 9.11 -18.10
CA ASP A 175 18.71 9.30 -19.46
C ASP A 175 17.54 10.28 -19.50
N ALA A 176 16.65 10.21 -18.52
CA ALA A 176 15.51 11.13 -18.39
C ALA A 176 15.89 12.51 -17.85
N GLY A 177 17.10 12.70 -17.32
CA GLY A 177 17.53 13.94 -16.67
C GLY A 177 16.85 14.18 -15.31
N ILE A 178 16.43 13.10 -14.64
CA ILE A 178 15.73 13.16 -13.35
C ILE A 178 16.75 13.08 -12.22
N GLY A 179 16.84 14.15 -11.44
CA GLY A 179 17.75 14.22 -10.29
C GLY A 179 17.22 13.49 -9.06
N LEU A 180 18.15 12.84 -8.35
CA LEU A 180 17.87 12.10 -7.12
C LEU A 180 18.54 12.79 -5.91
N SER A 181 17.92 12.66 -4.72
CA SER A 181 18.54 13.09 -3.46
C SER A 181 19.37 11.96 -2.84
N HIS A 182 18.79 10.77 -2.79
CA HIS A 182 19.39 9.58 -2.23
C HIS A 182 19.07 8.35 -3.10
N ILE A 183 19.94 7.34 -3.03
CA ILE A 183 19.68 5.99 -3.56
C ILE A 183 20.05 5.01 -2.46
N ILE A 184 19.11 4.15 -2.07
CA ILE A 184 19.29 3.20 -0.97
C ILE A 184 18.86 1.82 -1.44
N SER A 185 19.76 0.85 -1.25
CA SER A 185 19.46 -0.57 -1.41
C SER A 185 19.36 -1.20 -0.03
N THR A 186 18.17 -1.68 0.34
CA THR A 186 17.94 -2.25 1.67
C THR A 186 18.31 -3.74 1.77
N GLY A 187 18.38 -4.46 0.65
CA GLY A 187 18.72 -5.89 0.61
C GLY A 187 17.73 -6.75 1.40
N ASN A 188 18.24 -7.67 2.21
CA ASN A 188 17.43 -8.61 2.99
C ASN A 188 16.72 -7.98 4.21
N GLU A 189 17.02 -6.71 4.55
CA GLU A 189 16.33 -5.96 5.63
C GLU A 189 16.39 -6.67 6.99
N THR A 190 17.58 -6.98 7.46
CA THR A 190 17.74 -7.72 8.73
C THR A 190 17.52 -6.86 9.98
N ASP A 191 17.78 -5.53 9.88
CA ASP A 191 17.52 -4.50 10.91
C ASP A 191 16.75 -3.34 10.30
N LEU A 192 17.40 -2.52 9.46
CA LEU A 192 16.74 -1.41 8.77
C LEU A 192 16.01 -1.90 7.52
N ASP A 193 14.74 -1.56 7.40
CA ASP A 193 13.90 -1.87 6.26
C ASP A 193 13.55 -0.62 5.43
N PHE A 194 12.74 -0.82 4.38
CA PHE A 194 12.22 0.26 3.56
C PHE A 194 11.58 1.39 4.39
N SER A 195 10.77 1.02 5.39
CA SER A 195 10.01 1.98 6.19
C SER A 195 10.90 2.86 7.09
N ASP A 196 12.02 2.32 7.58
CA ASP A 196 12.99 3.08 8.37
C ASP A 196 13.68 4.17 7.54
N PHE A 197 14.15 3.79 6.35
CA PHE A 197 14.79 4.75 5.46
C PHE A 197 13.80 5.78 4.93
N ALA A 198 12.62 5.36 4.51
CA ALA A 198 11.57 6.27 4.05
C ALA A 198 11.16 7.26 5.15
N ARG A 199 11.00 6.81 6.41
CA ARG A 199 10.71 7.68 7.54
C ARG A 199 11.78 8.75 7.73
N TYR A 200 13.06 8.36 7.67
CA TYR A 200 14.16 9.33 7.77
C TYR A 200 14.12 10.37 6.64
N LEU A 201 13.87 9.91 5.40
CA LEU A 201 13.82 10.76 4.22
C LEU A 201 12.58 11.67 4.16
N ILE A 202 11.49 11.27 4.81
CA ILE A 202 10.31 12.12 4.98
C ILE A 202 10.66 13.37 5.82
N ASP A 203 11.52 13.25 6.82
CA ASP A 203 11.97 14.40 7.61
C ASP A 203 13.16 15.16 6.99
N ASP A 204 13.80 14.59 5.93
CA ASP A 204 14.89 15.28 5.21
C ASP A 204 14.36 16.46 4.37
N PRO A 205 14.85 17.70 4.62
CA PRO A 205 14.36 18.89 3.90
C PRO A 205 14.68 18.90 2.40
N GLY A 206 15.70 18.17 1.98
CA GLY A 206 16.09 18.06 0.58
C GLY A 206 15.31 17.04 -0.23
N THR A 207 14.54 16.17 0.43
CA THR A 207 13.69 15.17 -0.20
C THR A 207 12.25 15.65 -0.26
N ARG A 208 11.61 15.61 -1.42
CA ARG A 208 10.20 15.94 -1.62
C ARG A 208 9.33 14.73 -1.90
N VAL A 209 9.91 13.67 -2.47
CA VAL A 209 9.22 12.43 -2.84
C VAL A 209 10.08 11.25 -2.45
N VAL A 210 9.45 10.21 -1.87
CA VAL A 210 10.08 8.92 -1.69
C VAL A 210 9.56 7.98 -2.77
N ALA A 211 10.45 7.55 -3.66
CA ALA A 211 10.18 6.56 -4.70
C ALA A 211 10.76 5.21 -4.28
N GLY A 212 10.08 4.11 -4.59
CA GLY A 212 10.55 2.81 -4.14
C GLY A 212 10.18 1.63 -5.03
N PHE A 213 10.99 0.58 -4.88
CA PHE A 213 10.75 -0.72 -5.49
C PHE A 213 10.76 -1.78 -4.38
N VAL A 214 9.58 -2.38 -4.12
CA VAL A 214 9.38 -3.26 -2.99
C VAL A 214 8.80 -4.62 -3.40
N GLU A 215 9.24 -5.65 -2.72
CA GLU A 215 8.77 -7.04 -2.86
C GLU A 215 7.71 -7.35 -1.80
N GLY A 216 7.84 -6.76 -0.62
CA GLY A 216 6.92 -6.88 0.51
C GLY A 216 7.39 -6.03 1.69
N PHE A 217 6.58 -5.97 2.73
CA PHE A 217 6.94 -5.29 3.97
C PHE A 217 7.05 -6.32 5.10
N LYS A 218 8.10 -6.22 5.91
CA LYS A 218 8.29 -7.11 7.06
C LYS A 218 7.43 -6.71 8.26
N ASP A 219 7.23 -5.42 8.41
CA ASP A 219 6.39 -4.82 9.44
C ASP A 219 5.44 -3.82 8.78
N VAL A 220 4.20 -4.24 8.61
CA VAL A 220 3.15 -3.44 7.97
C VAL A 220 2.70 -2.29 8.85
N GLN A 221 2.69 -2.46 10.17
CA GLN A 221 2.33 -1.37 11.09
C GLN A 221 3.34 -0.23 11.02
N LYS A 222 4.62 -0.58 10.89
CA LYS A 222 5.70 0.38 10.68
C LYS A 222 5.55 1.11 9.33
N PHE A 223 5.19 0.36 8.28
CA PHE A 223 4.90 0.96 6.97
C PHE A 223 3.70 1.92 7.03
N ILE A 224 2.61 1.54 7.69
CA ILE A 224 1.43 2.38 7.86
C ILE A 224 1.77 3.66 8.63
N ALA A 225 2.53 3.54 9.73
CA ALA A 225 2.97 4.70 10.52
C ALA A 225 3.83 5.66 9.68
N MET A 226 4.73 5.11 8.84
CA MET A 226 5.55 5.88 7.92
C MET A 226 4.70 6.56 6.83
N ALA A 227 3.72 5.86 6.24
CA ALA A 227 2.84 6.42 5.23
C ALA A 227 1.96 7.57 5.77
N LYS A 228 1.46 7.43 6.99
CA LYS A 228 0.73 8.50 7.70
C LYS A 228 1.63 9.73 7.92
N LEU A 229 2.85 9.54 8.39
CA LEU A 229 3.81 10.64 8.56
C LEU A 229 4.11 11.33 7.23
N ALA A 230 4.24 10.56 6.13
CA ALA A 230 4.46 11.11 4.80
C ALA A 230 3.29 12.02 4.36
N ALA A 231 2.05 11.59 4.62
CA ALA A 231 0.84 12.37 4.38
C ALA A 231 0.82 13.68 5.17
N GLU A 232 1.11 13.61 6.48
CA GLU A 232 1.20 14.78 7.37
C GLU A 232 2.26 15.79 6.92
N ARG A 233 3.40 15.30 6.43
CA ARG A 233 4.49 16.14 5.91
C ARG A 233 4.29 16.59 4.47
N GLY A 234 3.23 16.14 3.80
CA GLY A 234 2.97 16.42 2.39
C GLY A 234 4.03 15.85 1.45
N LYS A 235 4.65 14.72 1.81
CA LYS A 235 5.68 14.05 1.02
C LYS A 235 5.15 12.75 0.43
N PRO A 236 4.76 12.74 -0.85
CA PRO A 236 4.19 11.57 -1.51
C PRO A 236 5.16 10.39 -1.55
N ILE A 237 4.59 9.17 -1.45
CA ILE A 237 5.30 7.91 -1.64
C ILE A 237 4.83 7.30 -2.96
N VAL A 238 5.77 7.01 -3.88
CA VAL A 238 5.50 6.40 -5.18
C VAL A 238 6.18 5.04 -5.25
N LEU A 239 5.42 3.95 -5.40
CA LEU A 239 5.95 2.58 -5.30
C LEU A 239 5.63 1.72 -6.52
N ILE A 240 6.62 0.92 -6.93
CA ILE A 240 6.39 -0.34 -7.62
C ILE A 240 6.37 -1.45 -6.58
N LYS A 241 5.24 -2.17 -6.46
CA LYS A 241 5.13 -3.41 -5.69
C LYS A 241 5.08 -4.58 -6.66
N ILE A 242 6.07 -5.45 -6.60
CA ILE A 242 6.14 -6.65 -7.43
C ILE A 242 5.33 -7.81 -6.82
N GLY A 243 5.13 -8.89 -7.59
CA GLY A 243 4.38 -10.06 -7.14
C GLY A 243 2.87 -9.94 -7.35
N ARG A 244 2.43 -9.25 -8.41
CA ARG A 244 0.99 -9.07 -8.76
C ARG A 244 0.30 -10.37 -9.18
N SER A 245 0.99 -11.26 -9.86
CA SER A 245 0.46 -12.56 -10.27
C SER A 245 0.95 -13.66 -9.33
N GLU A 246 0.25 -14.80 -9.30
CA GLU A 246 0.71 -15.95 -8.51
C GLU A 246 2.12 -16.41 -8.89
N SER A 247 2.48 -16.36 -10.17
CA SER A 247 3.83 -16.65 -10.64
C SER A 247 4.84 -15.59 -10.19
N GLY A 248 4.47 -14.31 -10.23
CA GLY A 248 5.27 -13.20 -9.71
C GLY A 248 5.43 -13.27 -8.20
N ALA A 249 4.38 -13.65 -7.47
CA ALA A 249 4.44 -13.86 -6.03
C ALA A 249 5.36 -15.05 -5.66
N ARG A 250 5.34 -16.14 -6.43
CA ARG A 250 6.29 -17.26 -6.27
C ARG A 250 7.74 -16.83 -6.53
N ALA A 251 7.97 -16.05 -7.59
CA ALA A 251 9.31 -15.53 -7.91
C ALA A 251 9.84 -14.58 -6.81
N ALA A 252 9.01 -13.69 -6.28
CA ALA A 252 9.39 -12.80 -5.19
C ALA A 252 9.74 -13.58 -3.91
N ARG A 253 8.95 -14.61 -3.56
CA ARG A 253 9.23 -15.49 -2.41
C ARG A 253 10.57 -16.22 -2.53
N SER A 254 10.92 -16.70 -3.73
CA SER A 254 12.19 -17.38 -3.96
C SER A 254 13.40 -16.44 -3.89
N HIS A 255 13.20 -15.14 -4.07
CA HIS A 255 14.30 -14.16 -4.12
C HIS A 255 14.64 -13.55 -2.76
N THR A 256 13.65 -13.35 -1.88
CA THR A 256 13.83 -12.60 -0.61
C THR A 256 13.26 -13.28 0.63
N ALA A 257 12.67 -14.48 0.50
CA ALA A 257 11.91 -15.16 1.57
C ALA A 257 10.75 -14.30 2.14
N ALA A 258 10.30 -13.28 1.41
CA ALA A 258 9.18 -12.44 1.82
C ALA A 258 7.85 -13.18 1.64
N LEU A 259 7.00 -13.12 2.67
CA LEU A 259 5.60 -13.51 2.56
C LEU A 259 4.89 -12.47 1.67
N THR A 260 4.23 -12.90 0.61
CA THR A 260 3.44 -12.02 -0.26
C THR A 260 1.97 -12.29 -0.01
N GLY A 261 1.28 -11.35 0.61
CA GLY A 261 -0.20 -11.34 0.71
C GLY A 261 -0.85 -11.15 -0.67
N ALA A 262 -2.19 -11.28 -0.73
CA ALA A 262 -2.92 -11.05 -1.96
C ALA A 262 -2.70 -9.61 -2.47
N ASP A 263 -2.43 -9.46 -3.76
CA ASP A 263 -2.09 -8.16 -4.37
C ASP A 263 -3.20 -7.10 -4.19
N SER A 264 -4.47 -7.55 -4.17
CA SER A 264 -5.62 -6.69 -3.91
C SER A 264 -5.62 -6.05 -2.52
N LEU A 265 -5.07 -6.74 -1.51
CA LEU A 265 -4.95 -6.20 -0.15
C LEU A 265 -3.90 -5.09 -0.09
N TYR A 266 -2.77 -5.24 -0.81
CA TYR A 266 -1.79 -4.17 -0.95
C TYR A 266 -2.35 -2.96 -1.69
N ASP A 267 -3.14 -3.18 -2.77
CA ASP A 267 -3.80 -2.08 -3.48
C ASP A 267 -4.76 -1.30 -2.56
N ALA A 268 -5.53 -2.01 -1.75
CA ALA A 268 -6.44 -1.43 -0.78
C ALA A 268 -5.69 -0.59 0.27
N MET A 269 -4.60 -1.14 0.83
CA MET A 269 -3.76 -0.47 1.80
C MET A 269 -3.09 0.78 1.20
N PHE A 270 -2.50 0.67 0.01
CA PHE A 270 -1.87 1.81 -0.65
C PHE A 270 -2.87 2.93 -0.93
N LYS A 271 -4.06 2.58 -1.40
CA LYS A 271 -5.14 3.54 -1.62
C LYS A 271 -5.59 4.22 -0.33
N GLN A 272 -5.74 3.46 0.76
CA GLN A 272 -6.15 3.97 2.07
C GLN A 272 -5.13 4.93 2.67
N TYR A 273 -3.84 4.66 2.50
CA TYR A 273 -2.75 5.46 3.08
C TYR A 273 -2.05 6.40 2.09
N GLY A 274 -2.67 6.66 0.93
CA GLY A 274 -2.20 7.65 -0.04
C GLY A 274 -0.89 7.30 -0.74
N VAL A 275 -0.54 6.02 -0.80
CA VAL A 275 0.63 5.56 -1.53
C VAL A 275 0.29 5.43 -3.01
N ILE A 276 1.08 6.06 -3.86
CA ILE A 276 0.88 6.06 -5.31
C ILE A 276 1.53 4.81 -5.89
N ARG A 277 0.73 3.86 -6.35
CA ARG A 277 1.22 2.63 -6.99
C ARG A 277 1.38 2.84 -8.49
N VAL A 278 2.55 2.46 -9.01
CA VAL A 278 2.90 2.52 -10.43
C VAL A 278 3.36 1.15 -10.95
N SER A 279 3.49 1.01 -12.27
CA SER A 279 3.61 -0.32 -12.91
C SER A 279 5.00 -0.62 -13.47
N ASP A 280 5.78 0.40 -13.84
CA ASP A 280 7.10 0.23 -14.44
C ASP A 280 8.10 1.31 -14.01
N TYR A 281 9.37 1.11 -14.37
CA TYR A 281 10.49 1.97 -14.00
C TYR A 281 10.35 3.41 -14.49
N ASP A 282 9.89 3.61 -15.73
CA ASP A 282 9.74 4.93 -16.31
C ASP A 282 8.57 5.66 -15.66
N GLU A 283 7.44 4.95 -15.43
CA GLU A 283 6.29 5.52 -14.72
C GLU A 283 6.66 5.95 -13.30
N LEU A 284 7.47 5.16 -12.57
CA LEU A 284 7.94 5.54 -11.23
C LEU A 284 8.70 6.86 -11.27
N LEU A 285 9.65 7.00 -12.19
CA LEU A 285 10.51 8.17 -12.28
C LEU A 285 9.72 9.40 -12.78
N GLU A 286 8.88 9.24 -13.81
CA GLU A 286 8.06 10.33 -14.37
C GLU A 286 7.03 10.83 -13.36
N VAL A 287 6.35 9.93 -12.63
CA VAL A 287 5.39 10.29 -11.58
C VAL A 287 6.10 10.91 -10.38
N ALA A 288 7.23 10.35 -9.93
CA ALA A 288 8.01 10.94 -8.85
C ALA A 288 8.51 12.35 -9.22
N GLN A 289 8.93 12.58 -10.47
CA GLN A 289 9.29 13.89 -10.97
C GLN A 289 8.10 14.86 -10.96
N LEU A 290 6.92 14.39 -11.40
CA LEU A 290 5.70 15.20 -11.35
C LEU A 290 5.45 15.70 -9.93
N PHE A 291 5.45 14.81 -8.94
CA PHE A 291 5.21 15.18 -7.54
C PHE A 291 6.32 16.05 -6.93
N ALA A 292 7.58 15.81 -7.31
CA ALA A 292 8.71 16.58 -6.78
C ALA A 292 8.71 18.05 -7.23
N TYR A 293 8.16 18.33 -8.42
CA TYR A 293 8.20 19.65 -9.03
C TYR A 293 6.83 20.29 -9.27
N SER A 294 5.73 19.59 -8.95
CA SER A 294 4.39 20.16 -8.93
C SER A 294 4.00 20.66 -7.54
N ARG A 295 3.18 21.70 -7.52
CA ARG A 295 2.48 22.17 -6.32
C ARG A 295 1.14 21.46 -6.20
N LYS A 296 0.52 21.49 -5.02
CA LYS A 296 -0.87 21.10 -4.86
C LYS A 296 -1.76 21.90 -5.80
N PRO A 297 -2.48 21.29 -6.75
CA PRO A 297 -3.34 22.03 -7.67
C PRO A 297 -4.47 22.70 -6.93
N ARG A 298 -4.62 24.02 -7.08
CA ARG A 298 -5.74 24.78 -6.46
C ARG A 298 -7.09 24.43 -7.10
N LYS A 299 -7.07 23.95 -8.33
CA LYS A 299 -8.24 23.55 -9.12
C LYS A 299 -7.93 22.24 -9.85
N PRO A 300 -8.91 21.37 -10.06
CA PRO A 300 -8.68 20.06 -10.69
C PRO A 300 -8.56 20.13 -12.22
N GLY A 301 -8.90 21.25 -12.85
CA GLY A 301 -8.90 21.38 -14.31
C GLY A 301 -7.52 21.26 -14.92
N ILE A 302 -7.44 20.55 -16.05
CA ILE A 302 -6.24 20.37 -16.86
C ILE A 302 -6.48 21.03 -18.21
N ALA A 303 -5.63 21.98 -18.57
CA ALA A 303 -5.60 22.55 -19.91
C ALA A 303 -4.49 21.88 -20.74
N VAL A 304 -4.74 21.66 -22.01
CA VAL A 304 -3.77 21.06 -22.94
C VAL A 304 -3.56 21.98 -24.13
N VAL A 305 -2.30 22.33 -24.41
CA VAL A 305 -1.89 23.01 -25.63
C VAL A 305 -1.06 22.04 -26.46
N SER A 306 -1.45 21.81 -27.70
CA SER A 306 -0.82 20.83 -28.56
C SER A 306 -0.65 21.36 -30.00
N HIS A 307 0.31 20.79 -30.72
CA HIS A 307 0.59 21.10 -32.13
C HIS A 307 -0.06 20.07 -33.08
N SER A 308 -1.03 19.29 -32.61
CA SER A 308 -1.65 18.25 -33.45
C SER A 308 -3.01 17.81 -32.91
N ASP A 309 -4.03 17.85 -33.78
CA ASP A 309 -5.34 17.29 -33.50
C ASP A 309 -5.28 15.80 -33.13
N GLY A 310 -4.35 15.04 -33.73
CA GLY A 310 -4.14 13.64 -33.40
C GLY A 310 -3.71 13.43 -31.94
N ILE A 311 -2.82 14.28 -31.42
CA ILE A 311 -2.42 14.27 -30.01
C ILE A 311 -3.59 14.63 -29.12
N ASN A 312 -4.36 15.64 -29.48
CA ASN A 312 -5.55 16.07 -28.77
C ASN A 312 -6.61 14.95 -28.70
N ALA A 313 -6.83 14.22 -29.80
CA ALA A 313 -7.73 13.08 -29.85
C ALA A 313 -7.27 11.94 -28.90
N ILE A 314 -5.97 11.63 -28.88
CA ILE A 314 -5.40 10.64 -27.96
C ILE A 314 -5.63 11.06 -26.51
N LEU A 315 -5.36 12.30 -26.15
CA LEU A 315 -5.52 12.77 -24.77
C LEU A 315 -6.99 12.81 -24.33
N LYS A 316 -7.93 13.11 -25.25
CA LYS A 316 -9.38 13.03 -24.98
C LYS A 316 -9.86 11.61 -24.63
N ASN A 317 -9.26 10.57 -25.20
CA ASN A 317 -9.60 9.18 -24.88
C ASN A 317 -9.35 8.81 -23.41
N PHE A 318 -8.57 9.60 -22.68
CA PHE A 318 -8.36 9.41 -21.24
C PHE A 318 -9.37 10.15 -20.35
N GLY A 319 -10.46 10.67 -20.95
CA GLY A 319 -11.55 11.34 -20.24
C GLY A 319 -11.18 12.70 -19.68
N TRP A 320 -10.11 13.30 -20.19
CA TRP A 320 -9.72 14.66 -19.82
C TRP A 320 -10.56 15.66 -20.60
N ALA A 321 -11.29 16.38 -19.82
CA ALA A 321 -12.21 17.37 -20.32
C ALA A 321 -11.51 18.50 -21.08
N ALA A 322 -11.99 19.48 -21.07
CA ALA A 322 -11.72 20.87 -21.39
C ALA A 322 -10.72 21.04 -22.55
N ASN A 323 -11.25 21.08 -23.71
CA ASN A 323 -10.76 21.82 -24.88
C ASN A 323 -9.24 21.86 -25.03
N PRO A 324 -8.58 20.76 -25.47
CA PRO A 324 -7.22 20.90 -25.94
C PRO A 324 -7.21 21.90 -27.09
N ALA A 325 -6.40 22.95 -26.96
CA ALA A 325 -6.20 23.92 -28.01
C ALA A 325 -5.19 23.38 -29.01
N ASP A 326 -5.62 23.15 -30.25
CA ASP A 326 -4.70 22.93 -31.37
C ASP A 326 -4.16 24.27 -31.86
N VAL A 327 -2.84 24.37 -31.82
CA VAL A 327 -2.13 25.57 -32.26
C VAL A 327 -1.29 25.37 -33.53
N THR A 328 -1.54 24.29 -34.28
CA THR A 328 -0.73 23.82 -35.43
C THR A 328 -0.32 24.95 -36.39
N GLY A 329 -1.22 25.86 -36.73
CA GLY A 329 -0.96 26.97 -37.67
C GLY A 329 -0.38 28.23 -37.00
N PHE A 330 -0.52 28.36 -35.67
CA PHE A 330 -0.25 29.60 -34.94
C PHE A 330 0.84 29.39 -33.86
N ALA A 331 1.50 28.26 -33.83
CA ALA A 331 2.45 27.89 -32.78
C ALA A 331 3.80 28.61 -32.86
N ARG A 332 3.98 29.55 -33.75
CA ARG A 332 5.26 30.27 -33.95
C ARG A 332 5.21 31.67 -33.38
N GLY A 333 6.36 32.11 -32.84
CA GLY A 333 6.56 33.49 -32.37
C GLY A 333 5.75 33.82 -31.12
N GLN A 334 5.13 34.99 -31.07
CA GLN A 334 4.45 35.57 -29.89
C GLN A 334 3.06 34.98 -29.62
N HIS A 335 2.49 34.23 -30.54
CA HIS A 335 1.14 33.67 -30.36
C HIS A 335 1.13 32.49 -29.37
N PHE A 336 2.16 31.66 -29.37
CA PHE A 336 2.23 30.48 -28.50
C PHE A 336 2.22 30.83 -27.00
N PRO A 337 3.04 31.79 -26.50
CA PRO A 337 2.96 32.23 -25.10
C PRO A 337 1.61 32.83 -24.74
N THR A 338 0.99 33.58 -25.66
CA THR A 338 -0.32 34.18 -25.44
C THR A 338 -1.41 33.14 -25.26
N ILE A 339 -1.42 32.11 -26.11
CA ILE A 339 -2.38 31.00 -25.99
C ILE A 339 -2.15 30.23 -24.67
N MET A 340 -0.90 29.88 -24.34
CA MET A 340 -0.58 29.23 -23.05
C MET A 340 -1.06 30.08 -21.87
N ARG A 341 -0.90 31.41 -21.92
CA ARG A 341 -1.34 32.35 -20.87
C ARG A 341 -2.87 32.30 -20.73
N HIS A 342 -3.61 32.44 -21.81
CA HIS A 342 -5.07 32.33 -21.75
C HIS A 342 -5.56 31.01 -21.20
N MET A 343 -4.93 29.90 -21.60
CA MET A 343 -5.31 28.56 -21.14
C MET A 343 -5.01 28.36 -19.64
N ILE A 344 -3.86 28.84 -19.17
CA ILE A 344 -3.48 28.65 -17.76
C ILE A 344 -4.22 29.61 -16.84
N ASP A 345 -4.60 30.79 -17.32
CA ASP A 345 -5.31 31.81 -16.52
C ASP A 345 -6.79 31.45 -16.31
N GLU A 346 -7.33 30.52 -17.08
CA GLU A 346 -8.71 30.00 -16.87
C GLU A 346 -8.92 29.61 -15.41
N PRO A 347 -9.96 30.13 -14.71
CA PRO A 347 -10.16 29.93 -13.26
C PRO A 347 -10.29 28.49 -12.82
N THR A 348 -10.75 27.60 -13.70
CA THR A 348 -10.94 26.15 -13.40
C THR A 348 -9.68 25.32 -13.57
N VAL A 349 -8.64 25.88 -14.22
CA VAL A 349 -7.40 25.17 -14.55
C VAL A 349 -6.41 25.26 -13.40
N GLY A 350 -5.88 24.10 -13.01
CA GLY A 350 -4.79 23.96 -12.03
C GLY A 350 -3.48 23.47 -12.65
N THR A 351 -3.55 22.85 -13.83
CA THR A 351 -2.37 22.31 -14.53
C THR A 351 -2.45 22.56 -16.04
N LEU A 352 -1.38 23.09 -16.62
CA LEU A 352 -1.18 23.20 -18.06
C LEU A 352 -0.29 22.05 -18.55
N VAL A 353 -0.72 21.35 -19.58
CA VAL A 353 0.07 20.37 -20.31
C VAL A 353 0.44 20.94 -21.67
N VAL A 354 1.72 20.97 -21.97
CA VAL A 354 2.23 21.34 -23.29
C VAL A 354 2.64 20.07 -24.02
N ALA A 355 1.95 19.71 -25.08
CA ALA A 355 2.19 18.52 -25.88
C ALA A 355 2.85 18.91 -27.22
N SER A 356 4.16 18.73 -27.32
CA SER A 356 4.93 19.20 -28.48
C SER A 356 6.14 18.32 -28.76
N ALA A 357 6.58 18.35 -30.01
CA ALA A 357 7.83 17.75 -30.47
C ALA A 357 9.08 18.56 -30.01
N GLY A 358 8.86 19.71 -29.35
CA GLY A 358 9.92 20.64 -29.00
C GLY A 358 10.29 21.57 -30.15
N GLY A 359 10.89 22.68 -29.79
CA GLY A 359 11.45 23.65 -30.70
C GLY A 359 12.39 24.58 -29.92
N ALA A 360 13.49 25.00 -30.53
CA ALA A 360 14.49 25.82 -29.86
C ALA A 360 13.90 27.16 -29.35
N ASP A 361 12.85 27.64 -29.97
CA ASP A 361 12.10 28.83 -29.60
C ASP A 361 10.97 28.56 -28.59
N GLN A 362 10.39 27.36 -28.58
CA GLN A 362 9.21 27.03 -27.78
C GLN A 362 9.57 26.62 -26.34
N VAL A 363 10.61 25.80 -26.16
CA VAL A 363 10.99 25.31 -24.82
C VAL A 363 11.33 26.47 -23.87
N PRO A 364 12.09 27.51 -24.26
CA PRO A 364 12.28 28.70 -23.42
C PRO A 364 10.98 29.39 -23.02
N GLN A 365 9.98 29.44 -23.92
CA GLN A 365 8.67 30.05 -23.64
C GLN A 365 7.86 29.22 -22.61
N VAL A 366 7.93 27.90 -22.67
CA VAL A 366 7.30 27.03 -21.67
C VAL A 366 7.97 27.16 -20.30
N ILE A 367 9.30 27.25 -20.27
CA ILE A 367 10.07 27.52 -19.05
C ILE A 367 9.67 28.85 -18.44
N ALA A 368 9.63 29.92 -19.26
CA ALA A 368 9.19 31.23 -18.82
C ALA A 368 7.73 31.23 -18.31
N MET A 369 6.85 30.46 -18.93
CA MET A 369 5.48 30.28 -18.46
C MET A 369 5.44 29.65 -17.06
N ARG A 370 6.19 28.53 -16.84
CA ARG A 370 6.30 27.86 -15.54
C ARG A 370 6.83 28.80 -14.46
N ASP A 371 7.83 29.64 -14.77
CA ASP A 371 8.46 30.53 -13.82
C ASP A 371 7.55 31.71 -13.42
N ASN A 372 6.59 32.08 -14.28
CA ASN A 372 5.66 33.17 -14.09
C ASN A 372 4.24 32.73 -13.72
N THR A 373 4.03 31.50 -13.22
CA THR A 373 2.73 31.03 -12.77
C THR A 373 2.85 30.25 -11.44
N GLU A 374 1.79 30.30 -10.64
CA GLU A 374 1.66 29.42 -9.46
C GLU A 374 1.01 28.07 -9.79
N LYS A 375 0.48 27.91 -11.00
CA LYS A 375 -0.14 26.67 -11.47
C LYS A 375 0.92 25.70 -11.97
N ASN A 376 0.55 24.43 -12.10
CA ASN A 376 1.48 23.40 -12.56
C ASN A 376 1.64 23.45 -14.08
N VAL A 377 2.86 23.16 -14.56
CA VAL A 377 3.17 22.99 -15.97
C VAL A 377 3.84 21.63 -16.14
N ALA A 378 3.31 20.78 -17.00
CA ALA A 378 3.89 19.50 -17.39
C ALA A 378 4.10 19.46 -18.91
N TYR A 379 5.05 18.67 -19.35
CA TYR A 379 5.38 18.53 -20.76
C TYR A 379 5.16 17.10 -21.25
N PHE A 380 4.45 16.96 -22.36
CA PHE A 380 4.35 15.72 -23.09
C PHE A 380 5.23 15.79 -24.34
N TRP A 381 6.36 15.08 -24.28
CA TRP A 381 7.32 15.03 -25.36
C TRP A 381 6.85 14.08 -26.46
N THR A 382 6.51 14.62 -27.63
CA THR A 382 5.90 13.85 -28.74
C THR A 382 6.93 13.45 -29.81
N ALA A 383 8.16 13.94 -29.74
CA ALA A 383 9.23 13.63 -30.68
C ALA A 383 10.10 12.43 -30.25
N SER A 384 11.01 12.06 -31.12
CA SER A 384 12.11 11.14 -30.77
C SER A 384 13.01 11.75 -29.68
N ARG A 385 13.56 10.90 -28.81
CA ARG A 385 14.60 11.31 -27.83
C ARG A 385 15.93 11.71 -28.49
N ALA A 386 16.03 11.63 -29.82
CA ALA A 386 17.22 11.99 -30.59
C ALA A 386 17.50 13.50 -30.66
N ASP A 387 16.50 14.36 -30.46
CA ASP A 387 16.71 15.81 -30.33
C ASP A 387 17.31 16.12 -28.95
N LYS A 388 18.64 16.11 -28.88
CA LYS A 388 19.38 16.20 -27.60
C LYS A 388 19.40 17.60 -27.01
N ASP A 389 19.50 18.63 -27.83
CA ASP A 389 19.75 20.00 -27.33
C ASP A 389 18.49 20.60 -26.68
N THR A 390 17.37 20.55 -27.39
CA THR A 390 16.09 21.04 -26.89
C THR A 390 15.61 20.22 -25.68
N LEU A 391 15.73 18.90 -25.77
CA LEU A 391 15.34 17.99 -24.67
C LEU A 391 16.25 18.19 -23.44
N THR A 392 17.54 18.45 -23.63
CA THR A 392 18.48 18.73 -22.54
C THR A 392 18.11 20.02 -21.81
N THR A 393 17.73 21.05 -22.53
CA THR A 393 17.26 22.32 -21.96
C THR A 393 16.00 22.11 -21.13
N LEU A 394 15.04 21.34 -21.65
CA LEU A 394 13.80 21.02 -20.96
C LEU A 394 14.06 20.17 -19.69
N LYS A 395 14.94 19.16 -19.75
CA LYS A 395 15.34 18.35 -18.59
C LYS A 395 15.95 19.19 -17.46
N LYS A 396 16.79 20.16 -17.80
CA LYS A 396 17.42 21.08 -16.84
C LYS A 396 16.41 22.05 -16.19
N SER A 397 15.27 22.28 -16.80
CA SER A 397 14.24 23.18 -16.27
C SER A 397 13.45 22.61 -15.12
N HIS A 398 13.54 21.30 -14.84
CA HIS A 398 12.73 20.58 -13.85
C HIS A 398 11.22 20.57 -14.15
N ILE A 399 10.79 20.90 -15.36
CA ILE A 399 9.42 20.66 -15.79
C ILE A 399 9.21 19.14 -15.91
N PRO A 400 8.15 18.57 -15.31
CA PRO A 400 7.87 17.14 -15.44
C PRO A 400 7.62 16.77 -16.91
N ILE A 401 8.37 15.76 -17.40
CA ILE A 401 8.31 15.32 -18.79
C ILE A 401 7.75 13.90 -18.84
N PHE A 402 6.77 13.71 -19.72
CA PHE A 402 6.19 12.40 -20.03
C PHE A 402 6.43 12.05 -21.49
N TYR A 403 6.67 10.76 -21.74
CA TYR A 403 6.97 10.26 -23.08
C TYR A 403 5.84 9.41 -23.67
N THR A 404 4.80 9.11 -22.88
CA THR A 404 3.61 8.41 -23.36
C THR A 404 2.33 9.05 -22.79
N PRO A 405 1.24 9.09 -23.55
CA PRO A 405 0.00 9.72 -23.09
C PRO A 405 -0.62 8.97 -21.90
N GLN A 406 -0.43 7.63 -21.82
CA GLN A 406 -0.91 6.81 -20.71
C GLN A 406 -0.27 7.21 -19.38
N LYS A 407 1.07 7.34 -19.35
CA LYS A 407 1.81 7.73 -18.13
C LYS A 407 1.50 9.15 -17.71
N LEU A 408 1.38 10.08 -18.67
CA LEU A 408 0.92 11.45 -18.41
C LEU A 408 -0.47 11.42 -17.75
N ALA A 409 -1.41 10.65 -18.33
CA ALA A 409 -2.77 10.52 -17.82
C ALA A 409 -2.79 9.98 -16.39
N GLN A 410 -2.09 8.89 -16.16
CA GLN A 410 -2.00 8.26 -14.84
C GLN A 410 -1.30 9.14 -13.82
N GLY A 411 -0.22 9.81 -14.21
CA GLY A 411 0.52 10.73 -13.34
C GLY A 411 -0.36 11.90 -12.87
N LEU A 412 -1.04 12.57 -13.78
CA LEU A 412 -1.94 13.68 -13.44
C LEU A 412 -3.16 13.22 -12.63
N LYS A 413 -3.73 12.06 -12.94
CA LYS A 413 -4.80 11.46 -12.14
C LYS A 413 -4.33 11.15 -10.72
N SER A 414 -3.10 10.63 -10.59
CA SER A 414 -2.49 10.35 -9.28
C SER A 414 -2.24 11.64 -8.50
N LEU A 415 -1.77 12.71 -9.15
CA LEU A 415 -1.56 14.00 -8.52
C LEU A 415 -2.87 14.58 -7.95
N LEU A 416 -3.93 14.59 -8.75
CA LEU A 416 -5.24 15.11 -8.31
C LEU A 416 -5.84 14.25 -7.20
N ARG A 417 -5.78 12.91 -7.33
CA ARG A 417 -6.30 11.99 -6.32
C ARG A 417 -5.55 12.07 -5.00
N TYR A 418 -4.23 12.15 -5.05
CA TYR A 418 -3.40 12.25 -3.85
C TYR A 418 -3.75 13.50 -3.05
N HIS A 419 -3.87 14.65 -3.70
CA HIS A 419 -4.19 15.89 -3.00
C HIS A 419 -5.62 15.94 -2.49
N ALA A 420 -6.60 15.39 -3.22
CA ALA A 420 -7.97 15.24 -2.72
C ALA A 420 -8.00 14.31 -1.50
N TRP A 421 -7.33 13.15 -1.59
CA TRP A 421 -7.19 12.22 -0.48
C TRP A 421 -6.51 12.87 0.74
N GLN A 422 -5.45 13.65 0.53
CA GLN A 422 -4.74 14.34 1.61
C GLN A 422 -5.63 15.34 2.35
N ASP A 423 -6.45 16.09 1.63
CA ASP A 423 -7.42 17.02 2.23
C ASP A 423 -8.45 16.30 3.09
N ASP A 424 -8.96 15.18 2.58
CA ASP A 424 -9.91 14.34 3.30
C ASP A 424 -9.27 13.73 4.57
N CYS A 425 -8.05 13.20 4.48
CA CYS A 425 -7.35 12.58 5.61
C CYS A 425 -7.02 13.57 6.73
N VAL A 426 -6.65 14.81 6.38
CA VAL A 426 -6.40 15.86 7.39
C VAL A 426 -7.69 16.22 8.12
N ALA A 427 -8.84 16.22 7.42
CA ALA A 427 -10.14 16.50 8.01
C ALA A 427 -10.64 15.37 8.94
N ASP A 428 -10.31 14.12 8.63
CA ASP A 428 -10.86 12.94 9.31
C ASP A 428 -10.20 12.61 10.66
N GLY A 429 -8.92 12.94 10.81
CA GLY A 429 -8.13 12.50 11.96
C GLY A 429 -7.83 10.99 11.98
N ALA A 430 -7.32 10.50 13.10
CA ALA A 430 -7.00 9.08 13.29
C ALA A 430 -8.23 8.26 13.68
N ALA A 431 -8.36 7.06 13.10
CA ALA A 431 -9.40 6.12 13.51
C ALA A 431 -9.21 5.73 15.00
N GLN A 432 -10.29 5.82 15.76
CA GLN A 432 -10.30 5.46 17.17
C GLN A 432 -10.74 4.00 17.34
N VAL A 433 -10.08 3.26 18.22
CA VAL A 433 -10.47 1.91 18.61
C VAL A 433 -10.76 1.91 20.10
N PRO A 434 -12.04 2.03 20.49
CA PRO A 434 -12.42 1.87 21.88
C PRO A 434 -12.01 0.47 22.39
N LYS A 435 -11.52 0.39 23.60
CA LYS A 435 -11.26 -0.90 24.25
C LYS A 435 -12.57 -1.69 24.38
N ALA A 436 -12.55 -2.96 24.01
CA ALA A 436 -13.70 -3.84 24.15
C ALA A 436 -14.18 -3.91 25.61
N THR A 437 -15.50 -3.92 25.79
CA THR A 437 -16.11 -4.12 27.10
C THR A 437 -16.03 -5.60 27.53
N GLU A 438 -16.24 -5.86 28.81
CA GLU A 438 -16.27 -7.21 29.35
C GLU A 438 -17.41 -8.05 28.72
N GLU A 439 -18.55 -7.44 28.46
CA GLU A 439 -19.70 -8.05 27.80
C GLU A 439 -19.37 -8.47 26.36
N GLN A 440 -18.73 -7.57 25.59
CA GLN A 440 -18.30 -7.86 24.22
C GLN A 440 -17.31 -9.01 24.13
N MET A 441 -16.45 -9.16 25.12
CA MET A 441 -15.44 -10.22 25.14
C MET A 441 -15.96 -11.54 25.72
N SER A 442 -16.88 -11.50 26.68
CA SER A 442 -17.39 -12.68 27.37
C SER A 442 -18.17 -13.62 26.46
N ALA A 443 -19.01 -13.07 25.56
CA ALA A 443 -19.77 -13.86 24.59
C ALA A 443 -18.86 -14.77 23.75
N LEU A 444 -17.76 -14.23 23.21
CA LEU A 444 -16.81 -15.01 22.41
C LEU A 444 -15.99 -15.99 23.25
N THR A 445 -15.61 -15.60 24.46
CA THR A 445 -14.81 -16.44 25.37
C THR A 445 -15.53 -17.74 25.75
N ALA A 446 -16.84 -17.67 25.96
CA ALA A 446 -17.64 -18.85 26.29
C ALA A 446 -17.60 -19.89 25.16
N PHE A 447 -17.69 -19.47 23.91
CA PHE A 447 -17.62 -20.36 22.75
C PHE A 447 -16.22 -20.95 22.52
N GLN A 448 -15.18 -20.14 22.71
CA GLN A 448 -13.78 -20.61 22.60
C GLN A 448 -13.45 -21.66 23.66
N ASN A 449 -13.88 -21.45 24.92
CA ASN A 449 -13.67 -22.41 26.00
C ASN A 449 -14.41 -23.72 25.77
N ALA A 450 -15.47 -23.73 24.96
CA ALA A 450 -16.18 -24.93 24.55
C ALA A 450 -15.51 -25.66 23.37
N GLY A 451 -14.32 -25.23 22.92
CA GLY A 451 -13.55 -25.88 21.84
C GLY A 451 -14.19 -25.76 20.45
N ARG A 452 -15.03 -24.76 20.24
CA ARG A 452 -15.75 -24.54 18.97
C ARG A 452 -14.80 -23.95 17.92
N SER A 453 -14.92 -24.41 16.69
CA SER A 453 -14.20 -23.85 15.53
C SER A 453 -15.02 -22.82 14.75
N ALA A 454 -16.36 -22.95 14.79
CA ALA A 454 -17.29 -22.01 14.17
C ALA A 454 -18.54 -21.85 15.05
N LEU A 455 -19.20 -20.71 14.92
CA LEU A 455 -20.46 -20.43 15.61
C LEU A 455 -21.63 -20.71 14.67
N SER A 456 -22.78 -21.05 15.25
CA SER A 456 -24.05 -21.06 14.50
C SER A 456 -24.44 -19.63 14.09
N GLU A 457 -25.35 -19.51 13.12
CA GLU A 457 -25.84 -18.19 12.67
C GLU A 457 -26.38 -17.34 13.84
N ARG A 458 -27.14 -17.95 14.75
CA ARG A 458 -27.69 -17.28 15.92
C ARG A 458 -26.58 -16.80 16.88
N GLU A 459 -25.62 -17.66 17.18
CA GLU A 459 -24.48 -17.33 18.05
C GLU A 459 -23.62 -16.23 17.42
N SER A 460 -23.42 -16.28 16.10
CA SER A 460 -22.71 -15.24 15.35
C SER A 460 -23.43 -13.88 15.45
N LYS A 461 -24.77 -13.88 15.31
CA LYS A 461 -25.59 -12.67 15.49
C LYS A 461 -25.56 -12.14 16.92
N GLU A 462 -25.51 -12.99 17.93
CA GLU A 462 -25.32 -12.58 19.33
C GLU A 462 -23.98 -11.84 19.51
N VAL A 463 -22.91 -12.41 18.93
CA VAL A 463 -21.57 -11.77 18.96
C VAL A 463 -21.60 -10.39 18.30
N ILE A 464 -22.07 -10.28 17.05
CA ILE A 464 -22.07 -8.99 16.35
C ILE A 464 -23.02 -7.96 17.00
N THR A 465 -24.11 -8.43 17.62
CA THR A 465 -25.05 -7.55 18.33
C THR A 465 -24.44 -6.95 19.58
N ALA A 466 -23.61 -7.70 20.33
CA ALA A 466 -22.83 -7.18 21.46
C ALA A 466 -21.88 -6.05 21.04
N TRP A 467 -21.45 -6.04 19.78
CA TRP A 467 -20.65 -4.96 19.18
C TRP A 467 -21.49 -3.85 18.53
N GLY A 468 -22.82 -3.88 18.73
CA GLY A 468 -23.73 -2.84 18.27
C GLY A 468 -24.11 -2.93 16.79
N VAL A 469 -23.98 -4.09 16.15
CA VAL A 469 -24.52 -4.37 14.82
C VAL A 469 -25.92 -4.96 14.96
N PRO A 470 -26.99 -4.24 14.56
CA PRO A 470 -28.36 -4.75 14.73
C PRO A 470 -28.60 -6.00 13.88
N ALA A 471 -29.20 -7.03 14.46
CA ALA A 471 -29.61 -8.24 13.78
C ALA A 471 -31.11 -8.38 13.69
N ALA A 472 -31.59 -9.18 12.73
CA ALA A 472 -32.98 -9.55 12.61
C ALA A 472 -33.46 -10.33 13.86
N ARG A 473 -34.65 -10.04 14.35
CA ARG A 473 -35.23 -10.73 15.52
C ARG A 473 -35.49 -12.19 15.18
N GLU A 474 -35.10 -13.07 16.06
CA GLU A 474 -35.30 -14.51 15.89
C GLU A 474 -35.66 -15.20 17.22
N VAL A 475 -36.37 -16.30 17.11
CA VAL A 475 -36.77 -17.14 18.23
C VAL A 475 -36.48 -18.59 17.87
N ARG A 476 -35.79 -19.35 18.77
CA ARG A 476 -35.58 -20.77 18.58
C ARG A 476 -36.83 -21.58 18.92
N ALA A 477 -37.14 -22.56 18.10
CA ALA A 477 -38.20 -23.52 18.31
C ALA A 477 -37.67 -24.96 18.21
N SER A 478 -38.07 -25.82 19.13
CA SER A 478 -37.74 -27.24 19.18
C SER A 478 -38.86 -28.15 18.64
N SER A 479 -39.98 -27.56 18.23
CA SER A 479 -41.12 -28.28 17.66
C SER A 479 -41.86 -27.42 16.65
N ALA A 480 -42.66 -28.04 15.78
CA ALA A 480 -43.50 -27.32 14.81
C ALA A 480 -44.50 -26.38 15.48
N GLY A 481 -45.08 -26.79 16.63
CA GLY A 481 -45.96 -25.96 17.42
C GLY A 481 -45.26 -24.72 17.99
N GLY A 482 -44.06 -24.90 18.57
CA GLY A 482 -43.22 -23.82 19.04
C GLY A 482 -42.79 -22.86 17.95
N ALA A 483 -42.55 -23.37 16.71
CA ALA A 483 -42.23 -22.52 15.56
C ALA A 483 -43.43 -21.63 15.16
N VAL A 484 -44.65 -22.12 15.24
CA VAL A 484 -45.86 -21.34 14.97
C VAL A 484 -46.05 -20.25 16.04
N GLU A 485 -45.87 -20.57 17.33
CA GLU A 485 -45.93 -19.58 18.41
C GLU A 485 -44.87 -18.48 18.24
N ALA A 486 -43.65 -18.88 17.89
CA ALA A 486 -42.57 -17.93 17.58
C ALA A 486 -42.94 -17.01 16.41
N ALA A 487 -43.47 -17.57 15.33
CA ALA A 487 -43.91 -16.81 14.16
C ALA A 487 -45.02 -15.81 14.47
N GLN A 488 -45.99 -16.22 15.28
CA GLN A 488 -47.07 -15.33 15.75
C GLN A 488 -46.54 -14.17 16.59
N LYS A 489 -45.54 -14.44 17.44
CA LYS A 489 -44.92 -13.41 18.29
C LYS A 489 -44.06 -12.43 17.49
N LEU A 490 -43.34 -12.91 16.46
CA LEU A 490 -42.49 -12.07 15.59
C LEU A 490 -43.30 -11.26 14.58
N GLY A 491 -44.46 -11.78 14.16
CA GLY A 491 -45.29 -11.24 13.09
C GLY A 491 -44.90 -11.84 11.71
N TYR A 492 -45.93 -12.22 10.94
CA TYR A 492 -45.73 -12.72 9.57
C TYR A 492 -45.40 -11.59 8.59
N PRO A 493 -44.65 -11.87 7.51
CA PRO A 493 -44.02 -13.14 7.13
C PRO A 493 -42.75 -13.44 7.96
N VAL A 494 -42.42 -14.75 8.07
CA VAL A 494 -41.20 -15.21 8.76
C VAL A 494 -40.36 -16.10 7.84
N ALA A 495 -39.09 -16.29 8.23
CA ALA A 495 -38.18 -17.28 7.67
C ALA A 495 -37.91 -18.38 8.71
N LEU A 496 -37.78 -19.62 8.27
CA LEU A 496 -37.34 -20.74 9.08
C LEU A 496 -35.99 -21.26 8.59
N LYS A 497 -35.05 -21.47 9.51
CA LYS A 497 -33.70 -21.98 9.24
C LYS A 497 -33.34 -23.02 10.30
N VAL A 498 -32.68 -24.12 9.91
CA VAL A 498 -32.13 -25.06 10.90
C VAL A 498 -30.98 -24.40 11.67
N ASP A 499 -31.02 -24.48 13.01
CA ASP A 499 -29.95 -23.96 13.90
C ASP A 499 -28.92 -25.07 14.14
N SER A 500 -27.84 -25.04 13.37
CA SER A 500 -26.71 -25.98 13.47
C SER A 500 -25.42 -25.28 13.06
N ALA A 501 -24.34 -25.52 13.81
CA ALA A 501 -22.99 -25.09 13.46
C ALA A 501 -22.32 -26.05 12.46
N ASP A 502 -22.86 -27.26 12.29
CA ASP A 502 -22.29 -28.28 11.40
C ASP A 502 -22.82 -28.16 9.97
N ILE A 503 -23.89 -27.35 9.74
CA ILE A 503 -24.47 -27.10 8.42
C ILE A 503 -24.26 -25.64 8.03
N LEU A 504 -23.12 -25.34 7.43
CA LEU A 504 -22.72 -23.97 7.05
C LEU A 504 -23.44 -23.49 5.78
N HIS A 505 -23.59 -24.35 4.75
CA HIS A 505 -24.24 -24.02 3.48
C HIS A 505 -25.74 -24.37 3.49
N LYS A 506 -26.52 -23.60 4.24
CA LYS A 506 -27.95 -23.90 4.52
C LYS A 506 -28.84 -23.94 3.29
N THR A 507 -28.58 -23.10 2.30
CA THR A 507 -29.37 -23.03 1.06
C THR A 507 -29.19 -24.29 0.21
N GLU A 508 -27.95 -24.75 0.04
CA GLU A 508 -27.63 -25.99 -0.68
C GLU A 508 -28.18 -27.22 0.03
N ALA A 509 -28.12 -27.22 1.34
CA ALA A 509 -28.68 -28.29 2.18
C ALA A 509 -30.22 -28.31 2.20
N GLY A 510 -30.90 -27.32 1.63
CA GLY A 510 -32.35 -27.22 1.60
C GLY A 510 -33.01 -27.03 2.96
N VAL A 511 -32.25 -26.44 3.93
CA VAL A 511 -32.67 -26.25 5.34
C VAL A 511 -33.15 -24.84 5.65
N VAL A 512 -33.55 -24.08 4.64
CA VAL A 512 -34.10 -22.72 4.75
C VAL A 512 -35.44 -22.63 4.02
N ARG A 513 -36.43 -21.97 4.62
CA ARG A 513 -37.68 -21.58 3.97
C ARG A 513 -37.96 -20.13 4.28
N LEU A 514 -38.28 -19.33 3.26
CA LEU A 514 -38.48 -17.90 3.34
C LEU A 514 -39.93 -17.52 3.02
N GLY A 515 -40.40 -16.40 3.60
CA GLY A 515 -41.65 -15.77 3.23
C GLY A 515 -42.89 -16.50 3.71
N LEU A 516 -42.81 -17.27 4.79
CA LEU A 516 -43.94 -18.00 5.38
C LEU A 516 -44.95 -17.03 6.01
N ARG A 517 -46.20 -17.14 5.60
CA ARG A 517 -47.25 -16.16 5.94
C ARG A 517 -48.34 -16.72 6.83
N THR A 518 -48.40 -18.04 6.99
CA THR A 518 -49.46 -18.71 7.75
C THR A 518 -48.87 -19.74 8.72
N ALA A 519 -49.64 -20.10 9.76
CA ALA A 519 -49.27 -21.12 10.71
C ALA A 519 -49.06 -22.50 10.05
N ASP A 520 -49.85 -22.82 9.03
CA ASP A 520 -49.75 -24.11 8.33
C ASP A 520 -48.48 -24.16 7.46
N GLU A 521 -48.14 -23.09 6.77
CA GLU A 521 -46.88 -22.99 6.05
C GLU A 521 -45.68 -23.14 7.00
N VAL A 522 -45.71 -22.58 8.18
CA VAL A 522 -44.67 -22.71 9.21
C VAL A 522 -44.52 -24.17 9.68
N ARG A 523 -45.66 -24.87 9.94
CA ARG A 523 -45.61 -26.29 10.35
C ARG A 523 -45.00 -27.14 9.25
N GLN A 524 -45.51 -27.00 8.03
CA GLN A 524 -44.96 -27.77 6.89
C GLN A 524 -43.50 -27.49 6.67
N ALA A 525 -43.07 -26.22 6.68
CA ALA A 525 -41.67 -25.83 6.52
C ALA A 525 -40.78 -26.41 7.61
N TYR A 526 -41.24 -26.43 8.87
CA TYR A 526 -40.50 -27.05 9.98
C TYR A 526 -40.19 -28.51 9.72
N ASP A 527 -41.22 -29.31 9.32
CA ASP A 527 -41.05 -30.74 9.05
C ASP A 527 -40.13 -30.98 7.82
N GLU A 528 -40.30 -30.18 6.76
CA GLU A 528 -39.47 -30.28 5.55
C GLU A 528 -37.98 -30.00 5.81
N ILE A 529 -37.65 -28.86 6.47
CA ILE A 529 -36.27 -28.47 6.70
C ILE A 529 -35.57 -29.38 7.71
N THR A 530 -36.31 -29.89 8.71
CA THR A 530 -35.78 -30.86 9.68
C THR A 530 -35.46 -32.20 9.01
N ALA A 531 -36.34 -32.67 8.13
CA ALA A 531 -36.07 -33.87 7.33
C ALA A 531 -34.92 -33.69 6.35
N SER A 532 -34.78 -32.51 5.75
CA SER A 532 -33.66 -32.17 4.85
C SER A 532 -32.33 -32.14 5.59
N ALA A 533 -32.27 -31.56 6.80
CA ALA A 533 -31.08 -31.54 7.64
C ALA A 533 -30.57 -32.95 7.96
N LYS A 534 -31.49 -33.85 8.38
CA LYS A 534 -31.16 -35.26 8.66
C LYS A 534 -30.65 -36.01 7.44
N ARG A 535 -31.14 -35.70 6.24
CA ARG A 535 -30.66 -36.34 5.01
C ARG A 535 -29.29 -35.79 4.55
N TYR A 536 -29.08 -34.47 4.69
CA TYR A 536 -27.86 -33.82 4.25
C TYR A 536 -26.65 -34.14 5.16
N ALA A 537 -26.86 -34.09 6.46
CA ALA A 537 -25.85 -34.34 7.48
C ALA A 537 -26.45 -35.16 8.65
N PRO A 538 -26.48 -36.50 8.54
CA PRO A 538 -27.10 -37.36 9.55
C PRO A 538 -26.53 -37.22 10.95
N ASP A 539 -25.23 -36.92 11.05
CA ASP A 539 -24.46 -36.77 12.30
C ASP A 539 -24.41 -35.35 12.84
N ALA A 540 -24.99 -34.35 12.10
CA ALA A 540 -24.96 -32.95 12.52
C ALA A 540 -25.81 -32.74 13.78
N VAL A 541 -25.23 -32.02 14.73
CA VAL A 541 -25.95 -31.59 15.93
C VAL A 541 -26.84 -30.39 15.58
N THR A 542 -28.16 -30.58 15.70
CA THR A 542 -29.14 -29.51 15.50
C THR A 542 -29.70 -29.06 16.82
N ALA A 543 -29.67 -27.74 17.08
CA ALA A 543 -30.21 -27.14 18.30
C ALA A 543 -31.72 -26.80 18.17
N GLY A 544 -32.34 -27.11 17.02
CA GLY A 544 -33.73 -26.81 16.66
C GLY A 544 -33.80 -26.00 15.36
N VAL A 545 -34.87 -25.22 15.25
CA VAL A 545 -35.14 -24.32 14.11
C VAL A 545 -35.18 -22.87 14.60
N SER A 546 -34.47 -21.96 13.94
CA SER A 546 -34.64 -20.52 14.14
C SER A 546 -35.82 -20.02 13.31
N VAL A 547 -36.76 -19.36 13.95
CA VAL A 547 -37.84 -18.60 13.32
C VAL A 547 -37.42 -17.14 13.33
N GLN A 548 -37.31 -16.52 12.18
CA GLN A 548 -36.73 -15.19 12.00
C GLN A 548 -37.72 -14.24 11.31
N GLU A 549 -37.77 -12.97 11.75
CA GLU A 549 -38.52 -11.94 11.04
C GLU A 549 -38.00 -11.76 9.60
N MET A 550 -38.92 -11.57 8.65
CA MET A 550 -38.55 -11.19 7.29
C MET A 550 -38.25 -9.70 7.22
N VAL A 551 -36.96 -9.39 6.90
CA VAL A 551 -36.57 -7.99 6.70
C VAL A 551 -36.81 -7.64 5.23
N THR A 552 -37.69 -6.69 4.96
CA THR A 552 -38.12 -6.28 3.63
C THR A 552 -37.81 -4.81 3.36
N GLY A 553 -37.72 -4.42 2.08
CA GLY A 553 -37.63 -3.01 1.69
C GLY A 553 -36.22 -2.40 1.75
N GLY A 554 -35.19 -3.19 2.08
CA GLY A 554 -33.81 -2.75 2.13
C GLY A 554 -33.00 -3.06 0.84
N VAL A 555 -31.75 -2.62 0.85
CA VAL A 555 -30.70 -2.99 -0.13
C VAL A 555 -29.76 -3.96 0.55
N GLU A 556 -29.51 -5.10 -0.11
CA GLU A 556 -28.59 -6.12 0.39
C GLU A 556 -27.14 -5.71 0.14
N VAL A 557 -26.33 -5.81 1.18
CA VAL A 557 -24.87 -5.62 1.12
C VAL A 557 -24.18 -6.72 1.93
N ILE A 558 -22.89 -6.89 1.71
CA ILE A 558 -22.04 -7.80 2.49
C ILE A 558 -20.96 -7.05 3.24
N ILE A 559 -20.62 -7.52 4.42
CA ILE A 559 -19.49 -7.06 5.23
C ILE A 559 -18.72 -8.28 5.70
N GLY A 560 -17.42 -8.34 5.33
CA GLY A 560 -16.53 -9.43 5.75
C GLY A 560 -15.30 -8.91 6.48
N ILE A 561 -14.76 -9.74 7.39
CA ILE A 561 -13.43 -9.56 7.98
C ILE A 561 -12.60 -10.78 7.68
N GLN A 562 -11.41 -10.53 7.17
CA GLN A 562 -10.37 -11.54 6.97
C GLN A 562 -9.07 -11.07 7.64
N TYR A 563 -8.35 -11.98 8.26
CA TYR A 563 -7.05 -11.68 8.85
C TYR A 563 -5.93 -12.17 7.93
N ASP A 564 -5.21 -11.21 7.35
CA ASP A 564 -3.99 -11.51 6.61
C ASP A 564 -2.79 -11.61 7.56
N ALA A 565 -1.92 -12.58 7.32
CA ALA A 565 -0.77 -12.83 8.20
C ALA A 565 0.24 -11.66 8.25
N GLN A 566 0.28 -10.82 7.22
CA GLN A 566 1.17 -9.66 7.14
C GLN A 566 0.44 -8.35 7.44
N LEU A 567 -0.78 -8.21 6.89
CA LEU A 567 -1.53 -6.95 6.92
C LEU A 567 -2.44 -6.83 8.15
N GLY A 568 -2.68 -7.95 8.88
CA GLY A 568 -3.63 -7.96 9.98
C GLY A 568 -5.10 -7.95 9.51
N PRO A 569 -6.02 -7.34 10.27
CA PRO A 569 -7.45 -7.37 9.99
C PRO A 569 -7.82 -6.50 8.78
N MET A 570 -8.46 -7.12 7.79
CA MET A 570 -8.94 -6.49 6.56
C MET A 570 -10.46 -6.52 6.51
N LEU A 571 -11.08 -5.37 6.31
CA LEU A 571 -12.51 -5.19 6.13
C LEU A 571 -12.87 -5.26 4.65
N LEU A 572 -13.83 -6.11 4.31
CA LEU A 572 -14.46 -6.18 3.00
C LEU A 572 -15.87 -5.57 3.09
N PHE A 573 -16.22 -4.76 2.12
CA PHE A 573 -17.58 -4.29 1.88
C PHE A 573 -17.94 -4.52 0.41
N GLY A 574 -19.14 -5.02 0.14
CA GLY A 574 -19.59 -5.28 -1.23
C GLY A 574 -21.10 -5.20 -1.40
N SER A 575 -21.51 -5.13 -2.68
CA SER A 575 -22.91 -5.26 -3.06
C SER A 575 -23.38 -6.68 -2.76
N GLY A 576 -24.52 -6.87 -2.10
CA GLY A 576 -25.09 -8.18 -1.80
C GLY A 576 -25.62 -8.93 -3.03
N GLY A 577 -25.93 -10.21 -2.81
CA GLY A 577 -26.55 -11.08 -3.83
C GLY A 577 -25.63 -11.36 -5.04
N VAL A 578 -26.24 -11.65 -6.18
CA VAL A 578 -25.57 -12.04 -7.44
C VAL A 578 -24.49 -11.03 -7.90
N MET A 579 -24.57 -9.78 -7.49
CA MET A 579 -23.62 -8.72 -7.88
C MET A 579 -22.21 -8.98 -7.38
N VAL A 580 -22.06 -9.52 -6.18
CA VAL A 580 -20.73 -9.88 -5.63
C VAL A 580 -20.16 -11.11 -6.33
N GLU A 581 -20.98 -12.14 -6.50
CA GLU A 581 -20.53 -13.41 -7.09
C GLU A 581 -20.10 -13.27 -8.55
N VAL A 582 -20.83 -12.45 -9.33
CA VAL A 582 -20.59 -12.32 -10.78
C VAL A 582 -19.61 -11.18 -11.09
N PHE A 583 -19.72 -10.04 -10.40
CA PHE A 583 -18.98 -8.81 -10.75
C PHE A 583 -17.83 -8.47 -9.80
N ASN A 584 -17.65 -9.22 -8.72
CA ASN A 584 -16.63 -8.97 -7.68
C ASN A 584 -16.62 -7.50 -7.23
N ASP A 585 -17.83 -6.94 -7.00
CA ASP A 585 -18.05 -5.53 -6.68
C ASP A 585 -17.81 -5.29 -5.18
N VAL A 586 -16.53 -5.21 -4.81
CA VAL A 586 -16.08 -5.09 -3.42
C VAL A 586 -15.06 -3.97 -3.23
N ALA A 587 -15.06 -3.38 -2.03
CA ALA A 587 -14.04 -2.47 -1.53
C ALA A 587 -13.36 -3.11 -0.30
N LEU A 588 -12.04 -2.95 -0.20
CA LEU A 588 -11.23 -3.50 0.88
C LEU A 588 -10.54 -2.37 1.65
N ARG A 589 -10.42 -2.52 2.98
CA ARG A 589 -9.66 -1.60 3.84
C ARG A 589 -8.95 -2.34 4.97
N HIS A 590 -7.81 -1.83 5.35
CA HIS A 590 -7.13 -2.21 6.59
C HIS A 590 -7.87 -1.62 7.80
N CYS A 591 -8.11 -2.42 8.84
CA CYS A 591 -8.75 -1.96 10.06
C CYS A 591 -7.74 -1.29 11.01
N PRO A 592 -8.18 -0.29 11.80
CA PRO A 592 -9.51 0.31 11.85
C PRO A 592 -9.71 1.38 10.79
N ILE A 593 -10.97 1.67 10.44
CA ILE A 593 -11.35 2.74 9.51
C ILE A 593 -12.03 3.91 10.20
N THR A 594 -11.93 5.10 9.60
CA THR A 594 -12.68 6.30 10.01
C THR A 594 -14.09 6.32 9.41
N PRO A 595 -15.04 7.14 9.93
CA PRO A 595 -16.34 7.34 9.30
C PRO A 595 -16.27 7.82 7.85
N ALA A 596 -15.30 8.67 7.52
CA ALA A 596 -15.13 9.13 6.15
C ALA A 596 -14.55 8.04 5.25
N GLU A 597 -13.65 7.20 5.76
CA GLU A 597 -13.16 6.05 4.99
C GLU A 597 -14.29 5.03 4.73
N ALA A 598 -15.20 4.83 5.71
CA ALA A 598 -16.39 4.01 5.49
C ALA A 598 -17.26 4.56 4.35
N ARG A 599 -17.48 5.88 4.30
CA ARG A 599 -18.21 6.52 3.18
C ARG A 599 -17.50 6.34 1.85
N ARG A 600 -16.16 6.50 1.80
CA ARG A 600 -15.35 6.24 0.59
C ARG A 600 -15.47 4.79 0.11
N MET A 601 -15.49 3.80 1.04
CA MET A 601 -15.73 2.39 0.69
C MET A 601 -17.11 2.19 0.04
N ILE A 602 -18.16 2.81 0.61
CA ILE A 602 -19.52 2.73 0.07
C ILE A 602 -19.58 3.31 -1.34
N GLU A 603 -18.94 4.46 -1.57
CA GLU A 603 -18.92 5.12 -2.87
C GLU A 603 -18.10 4.36 -3.94
N GLU A 604 -17.18 3.52 -3.52
CA GLU A 604 -16.26 2.79 -4.40
C GLU A 604 -16.95 1.64 -5.13
N VAL A 605 -17.93 1.00 -4.51
CA VAL A 605 -18.66 -0.11 -5.13
C VAL A 605 -19.65 0.39 -6.17
N LYS A 606 -19.80 -0.35 -7.29
CA LYS A 606 -20.74 0.01 -8.35
C LYS A 606 -22.19 0.00 -7.87
N GLY A 607 -22.48 -0.89 -6.91
CA GLY A 607 -23.76 -1.00 -6.23
C GLY A 607 -24.16 0.21 -5.37
N ALA A 608 -23.26 1.15 -5.09
CA ALA A 608 -23.57 2.39 -4.37
C ALA A 608 -24.77 3.17 -4.99
N LYS A 609 -24.98 3.03 -6.30
CA LYS A 609 -26.13 3.63 -6.99
C LYS A 609 -27.47 3.11 -6.47
N LEU A 610 -27.54 1.86 -6.02
CA LEU A 610 -28.75 1.27 -5.46
C LEU A 610 -29.03 1.85 -4.07
N LEU A 611 -27.99 2.13 -3.29
CA LEU A 611 -28.10 2.74 -1.96
C LEU A 611 -28.63 4.18 -2.02
N ARG A 612 -28.37 4.90 -3.10
CA ARG A 612 -28.86 6.29 -3.30
C ARG A 612 -30.32 6.38 -3.77
N GLY A 613 -30.97 5.24 -3.95
CA GLY A 613 -32.30 5.15 -4.53
C GLY A 613 -32.27 4.98 -6.04
N PHE A 614 -32.99 3.96 -6.53
CA PHE A 614 -33.02 3.61 -7.96
C PHE A 614 -34.39 3.12 -8.38
N ARG A 615 -34.89 3.57 -9.52
CA ARG A 615 -36.20 3.17 -10.12
C ARG A 615 -37.37 3.22 -9.14
N GLY A 616 -37.51 4.35 -8.42
CA GLY A 616 -38.61 4.58 -7.49
C GLY A 616 -38.47 3.92 -6.11
N LYS A 617 -37.35 3.21 -5.84
CA LYS A 617 -37.02 2.77 -4.47
C LYS A 617 -36.42 3.94 -3.68
N PRO A 618 -36.77 4.08 -2.37
CA PRO A 618 -36.19 5.12 -1.53
C PRO A 618 -34.71 4.95 -1.34
N ALA A 619 -34.00 6.02 -0.99
CA ALA A 619 -32.59 5.96 -0.59
C ALA A 619 -32.44 5.15 0.70
N ALA A 620 -31.38 4.37 0.78
CA ALA A 620 -31.00 3.57 1.93
C ALA A 620 -30.27 4.43 2.98
N ASP A 621 -30.20 3.96 4.21
CA ASP A 621 -29.56 4.63 5.36
C ASP A 621 -28.03 4.46 5.30
N ILE A 622 -27.39 5.26 4.44
CA ILE A 622 -25.93 5.24 4.23
C ILE A 622 -25.19 5.61 5.51
N ASP A 623 -25.77 6.46 6.37
CA ASP A 623 -25.13 6.88 7.61
C ASP A 623 -25.08 5.73 8.62
N ALA A 624 -26.16 4.97 8.76
CA ALA A 624 -26.18 3.77 9.58
C ALA A 624 -25.25 2.67 9.04
N LEU A 625 -25.16 2.53 7.72
CA LEU A 625 -24.22 1.61 7.07
C LEU A 625 -22.77 2.01 7.36
N ALA A 626 -22.41 3.29 7.18
CA ALA A 626 -21.06 3.78 7.47
C ALA A 626 -20.68 3.58 8.96
N ALA A 627 -21.60 3.87 9.88
CA ALA A 627 -21.40 3.61 11.31
C ALA A 627 -21.20 2.12 11.61
N THR A 628 -21.90 1.24 10.89
CA THR A 628 -21.76 -0.22 11.04
C THR A 628 -20.39 -0.70 10.53
N LEU A 629 -19.92 -0.23 9.38
CA LEU A 629 -18.58 -0.54 8.87
C LEU A 629 -17.49 -0.13 9.85
N VAL A 630 -17.60 1.06 10.46
CA VAL A 630 -16.67 1.51 11.51
C VAL A 630 -16.68 0.56 12.71
N ARG A 631 -17.85 0.19 13.23
CA ARG A 631 -18.00 -0.74 14.37
C ARG A 631 -17.38 -2.11 14.05
N VAL A 632 -17.68 -2.66 12.89
CA VAL A 632 -17.13 -3.97 12.47
C VAL A 632 -15.60 -3.88 12.33
N SER A 633 -15.06 -2.76 11.84
CA SER A 633 -13.61 -2.57 11.77
C SER A 633 -12.95 -2.46 13.16
N GLN A 634 -13.61 -1.83 14.13
CA GLN A 634 -13.16 -1.75 15.53
C GLN A 634 -13.22 -3.12 16.21
N MET A 635 -14.31 -3.87 15.97
CA MET A 635 -14.48 -5.27 16.40
C MET A 635 -13.32 -6.14 15.87
N ALA A 636 -12.99 -6.01 14.59
CA ALA A 636 -11.91 -6.76 13.97
C ALA A 636 -10.56 -6.56 14.67
N VAL A 637 -10.21 -5.32 15.02
CA VAL A 637 -8.97 -5.01 15.75
C VAL A 637 -8.99 -5.60 17.17
N ASN A 638 -10.11 -5.46 17.89
CA ASN A 638 -10.22 -5.98 19.27
C ASN A 638 -10.24 -7.52 19.32
N LEU A 639 -10.70 -8.19 18.27
CA LEU A 639 -10.78 -9.65 18.19
C LEU A 639 -9.64 -10.28 17.39
N GLU A 640 -8.60 -9.51 17.07
CA GLU A 640 -7.41 -10.04 16.41
C GLU A 640 -6.80 -11.19 17.23
N GLY A 641 -6.45 -12.28 16.54
CA GLY A 641 -5.95 -13.50 17.17
C GLY A 641 -7.03 -14.41 17.78
N ARG A 642 -8.28 -13.98 17.85
CA ARG A 642 -9.41 -14.76 18.43
C ARG A 642 -10.37 -15.30 17.40
N ILE A 643 -10.62 -14.55 16.33
CA ILE A 643 -11.44 -14.98 15.19
C ILE A 643 -10.57 -15.12 13.95
N ALA A 644 -10.92 -16.04 13.07
CA ALA A 644 -10.26 -16.23 11.78
C ALA A 644 -10.99 -15.48 10.68
N GLU A 645 -12.33 -15.44 10.77
CA GLU A 645 -13.19 -14.85 9.75
C GLU A 645 -14.50 -14.35 10.37
N LEU A 646 -15.05 -13.29 9.82
CA LEU A 646 -16.42 -12.83 10.05
C LEU A 646 -17.05 -12.55 8.68
N ASP A 647 -18.26 -13.06 8.45
CA ASP A 647 -19.09 -12.71 7.30
C ASP A 647 -20.49 -12.31 7.77
N ILE A 648 -20.97 -11.16 7.32
CA ILE A 648 -22.35 -10.67 7.51
C ILE A 648 -22.97 -10.59 6.11
N ASN A 649 -23.77 -11.58 5.74
CA ASN A 649 -24.27 -11.75 4.39
C ASN A 649 -25.66 -12.44 4.35
N PRO A 650 -26.74 -11.66 4.10
CA PRO A 650 -26.72 -10.22 3.83
C PRO A 650 -26.88 -9.34 5.09
N LEU A 651 -26.35 -8.13 5.00
CA LEU A 651 -26.77 -6.99 5.80
C LEU A 651 -27.79 -6.19 5.00
N MET A 652 -28.99 -6.01 5.52
CA MET A 652 -30.04 -5.19 4.88
C MET A 652 -29.87 -3.74 5.30
N VAL A 653 -29.66 -2.85 4.32
CA VAL A 653 -29.65 -1.39 4.55
C VAL A 653 -31.04 -0.86 4.27
N LEU A 654 -31.73 -0.47 5.30
CA LEU A 654 -33.12 -0.05 5.25
C LEU A 654 -33.26 1.41 4.74
N PRO A 655 -34.46 1.90 4.43
CA PRO A 655 -34.63 3.31 4.06
C PRO A 655 -34.09 4.27 5.13
N VAL A 656 -33.72 5.48 4.70
CA VAL A 656 -33.16 6.55 5.57
C VAL A 656 -33.92 6.64 6.91
N GLY A 657 -33.15 6.63 8.01
CA GLY A 657 -33.67 6.69 9.38
C GLY A 657 -34.15 5.36 9.96
N GLN A 658 -34.14 4.26 9.20
CA GLN A 658 -34.52 2.92 9.68
C GLN A 658 -33.30 2.02 9.99
N GLY A 659 -32.10 2.47 9.70
CA GLY A 659 -30.86 1.78 10.05
C GLY A 659 -30.53 0.59 9.17
N VAL A 660 -29.84 -0.36 9.77
CA VAL A 660 -29.40 -1.62 9.13
C VAL A 660 -29.84 -2.82 9.96
N LYS A 661 -29.94 -4.03 9.32
CA LYS A 661 -30.18 -5.30 10.02
C LYS A 661 -29.37 -6.43 9.39
N ALA A 662 -28.54 -7.11 10.17
CA ALA A 662 -27.90 -8.35 9.77
C ALA A 662 -28.95 -9.47 9.72
N VAL A 663 -29.09 -10.10 8.57
CA VAL A 663 -30.05 -11.22 8.37
C VAL A 663 -29.35 -12.54 8.56
N ASP A 664 -28.10 -12.62 8.16
CA ASP A 664 -27.22 -13.78 8.35
C ASP A 664 -25.84 -13.34 8.81
N ALA A 665 -25.17 -14.15 9.63
CA ALA A 665 -23.82 -13.91 10.06
C ALA A 665 -23.10 -15.23 10.35
N LEU A 666 -21.79 -15.27 10.05
CA LEU A 666 -20.89 -16.37 10.36
C LEU A 666 -19.64 -15.82 11.07
N VAL A 667 -19.30 -16.40 12.20
CA VAL A 667 -18.04 -16.15 12.91
C VAL A 667 -17.27 -17.47 12.98
N VAL A 668 -16.08 -17.49 12.40
CA VAL A 668 -15.13 -18.59 12.51
C VAL A 668 -14.09 -18.26 13.57
N LEU A 669 -13.91 -19.12 14.54
CA LEU A 669 -13.00 -18.92 15.66
C LEU A 669 -11.59 -19.37 15.26
N LYS A 670 -10.59 -18.66 15.74
CA LYS A 670 -9.21 -19.12 15.61
C LYS A 670 -8.93 -20.18 16.66
N THR A 671 -8.36 -21.32 16.24
CA THR A 671 -7.91 -22.34 17.16
C THR A 671 -6.81 -21.74 18.04
N LEU A 672 -7.03 -21.74 19.35
CA LEU A 672 -5.98 -21.37 20.30
C LEU A 672 -4.94 -22.50 20.25
N GLU A 673 -3.75 -22.23 19.73
CA GLU A 673 -2.62 -23.13 19.94
C GLU A 673 -2.31 -23.12 21.44
N VAL A 674 -2.52 -24.28 22.09
CA VAL A 674 -2.23 -24.52 23.52
C VAL A 674 -0.73 -24.61 23.73
#